data_e33007f755ddd2ebe42370910e3c50ee
#
_entry.id   e33007f755ddd2ebe42370910e3c50ee
#
_cell.length_a   1.000
_cell.length_b   1.000
_cell.length_c   1.000
_cell.angle_alpha   90.00
_cell.angle_beta   90.00
_cell.angle_gamma   90.00
#
_symmetry.space_group_name_H-M   'P 1'
#
loop_
_entity.id
_entity.type
_entity.pdbx_description
1 polymer ?
#
loop_
_entity_poly.entity_id
_entity_poly.type
_entity_poly.pdbx_seq_one_letter_code
_entity_poly.pdbx_strand_id
1 'polypeptide(L)'
;MSFGSHIGRGLGLVVEPTVVLARSLKARMQLAVARGAASCRPPSVEPLECRELLSTSWFVSPSGKDTNTGTISSPFLTIQRAANVAVAGDHVEIRAGVYHETVTPKHSGTASAPITFEAYNGENVTVSGADRVTSWTKYSGNIYSAPMSWDLGTGNNEVFVDGRAINEARFPNSSLDPSHPALDTISSATSNGYSATIYNANLNQAANYWKGATIHIAPGQGWVAQSGTVTSSAPGSITYSYSQIDKYSVPTKGNGFYLTGIFHALDAPGEWYRDSSGKLYIETPAADSPTSHDVEVKHRDYAFNLGGIAYVTIQNLNIFAATVWSDASSVGMHLNHINASYISALGVLSNGWSAPLNTGITVRGAHSIVENSTIAFSAGDGILVSGASSIIRNNIVHDTDTFGGDMAGIRLLGTGVTVTHNTVYNSGRSGIKASVAGSVITYNVVHDVGLQTTEPGGIYTVQTNGGGATIAYNQVYNIHTGGYGGTGIFLDNNSSGFNVNHNQVWNVDYGMKMNYTCNNNVVAYNTLNAITYALYTNLLGNWNGTKITNNVFLKPAYFTPGATVASNVYSSSNTGSAGAGDFSAGASGVPVTTPPVTPPPVTAPSAKTVIRAVNYTAKSGMQGDNFTGMGYAYDTDWLKFTLNFGTGVTKFTAAVAGLYAGGRIEVHIGSPTGKLAGTLAVTATGAWNNYKSETAAVAGLTGVQDIYLVFRGPRPGVANINTLTFS
;
A
#
# COMPACT_ATOMS: atom_id res chain seq x y z
N MET A 1 -37.44 -17.67 23.90
CA MET A 1 -37.31 -18.60 25.04
C MET A 1 -36.23 -18.05 25.96
N SER A 2 -36.68 -17.74 27.15
CA SER A 2 -35.97 -17.13 28.30
C SER A 2 -35.11 -18.15 29.02
N PHE A 3 -33.95 -17.72 29.49
CA PHE A 3 -33.26 -18.21 30.70
C PHE A 3 -32.17 -17.19 30.99
N GLY A 4 -32.03 -16.53 32.08
CA GLY A 4 -32.34 -16.85 33.45
C GLY A 4 -31.21 -16.32 34.30
N SER A 5 -31.48 -15.30 35.07
CA SER A 5 -30.60 -14.62 36.02
C SER A 5 -29.95 -15.55 37.05
N HIS A 6 -28.70 -15.24 37.48
CA HIS A 6 -28.32 -15.49 38.87
C HIS A 6 -27.55 -14.29 39.46
N ILE A 7 -28.13 -13.80 40.53
CA ILE A 7 -27.70 -12.71 41.40
C ILE A 7 -26.68 -13.31 42.42
N GLY A 8 -25.55 -12.63 42.62
CA GLY A 8 -24.67 -12.85 43.75
C GLY A 8 -24.30 -11.53 44.40
N ARG A 9 -24.86 -11.24 45.57
CA ARG A 9 -24.56 -10.10 46.44
C ARG A 9 -23.22 -10.26 47.14
N GLY A 10 -22.47 -9.17 47.29
CA GLY A 10 -21.36 -9.11 48.24
C GLY A 10 -20.76 -7.73 48.39
N LEU A 11 -21.32 -6.99 49.35
CA LEU A 11 -20.71 -6.03 50.29
C LEU A 11 -19.65 -5.03 49.81
N GLY A 12 -20.04 -3.78 49.92
CA GLY A 12 -19.17 -2.61 49.79
C GLY A 12 -18.22 -2.44 50.96
N LEU A 13 -17.11 -1.85 50.67
CA LEU A 13 -16.32 -1.05 51.61
C LEU A 13 -15.84 0.21 50.90
N VAL A 14 -16.41 1.31 51.35
CA VAL A 14 -15.94 2.67 51.05
C VAL A 14 -14.71 2.91 51.91
N VAL A 15 -13.60 3.28 51.31
CA VAL A 15 -12.46 3.91 52.02
C VAL A 15 -12.05 5.16 51.25
N GLU A 16 -12.33 6.31 51.83
CA GLU A 16 -11.82 7.60 51.41
C GLU A 16 -10.30 7.67 51.58
N PRO A 17 -9.53 8.32 50.72
CA PRO A 17 -8.11 8.60 50.98
C PRO A 17 -7.97 9.86 51.85
N THR A 18 -7.43 9.67 52.99
CA THR A 18 -7.06 10.72 53.98
C THR A 18 -5.89 11.56 53.44
N VAL A 19 -6.11 12.84 53.31
CA VAL A 19 -5.10 13.89 53.14
C VAL A 19 -4.45 14.14 54.47
N VAL A 20 -3.32 13.51 54.81
CA VAL A 20 -2.38 13.92 55.85
C VAL A 20 -1.01 13.37 55.50
N LEU A 21 -0.12 14.17 54.97
CA LEU A 21 1.35 14.14 55.14
C LEU A 21 2.05 15.24 54.31
N ALA A 22 1.80 16.45 54.67
CA ALA A 22 2.58 17.59 54.19
C ALA A 22 2.88 18.65 55.27
N ARG A 23 3.13 18.22 56.49
CA ARG A 23 3.48 19.14 57.61
C ARG A 23 4.55 18.64 58.59
N SER A 24 5.47 17.73 58.23
CA SER A 24 6.50 17.30 59.18
C SER A 24 7.95 17.36 58.69
N LEU A 25 8.26 18.03 57.61
CA LEU A 25 9.64 18.19 57.11
C LEU A 25 10.20 19.62 57.19
N LYS A 26 9.52 20.55 57.88
CA LYS A 26 10.01 21.96 58.07
C LYS A 26 10.53 22.25 59.51
N ALA A 27 10.57 21.30 60.40
CA ALA A 27 10.92 21.50 61.81
C ALA A 27 12.20 20.78 62.30
N ARG A 28 13.06 20.27 61.42
CA ARG A 28 14.34 19.62 61.78
C ARG A 28 15.59 20.22 61.12
N MET A 29 15.54 21.43 60.58
CA MET A 29 16.72 22.07 60.00
C MET A 29 17.07 23.44 60.65
N GLN A 30 16.86 23.56 61.95
CA GLN A 30 17.36 24.74 62.73
C GLN A 30 17.81 24.33 64.09
N LEU A 31 18.84 23.46 64.23
CA LEU A 31 19.67 23.37 65.45
C LEU A 31 20.91 22.52 65.18
N ALA A 32 21.88 23.04 64.44
CA ALA A 32 23.27 22.53 64.47
C ALA A 32 24.19 23.56 63.77
N VAL A 33 24.25 24.76 64.27
CA VAL A 33 25.36 25.67 63.96
C VAL A 33 25.93 26.10 65.32
N ALA A 34 26.91 25.38 65.79
CA ALA A 34 28.02 25.83 66.66
C ALA A 34 28.83 24.61 67.16
N ARG A 35 29.91 24.30 66.49
CA ARG A 35 31.22 23.95 67.10
C ARG A 35 32.06 23.10 66.11
N GLY A 36 33.23 23.57 65.79
CA GLY A 36 34.34 22.77 65.31
C GLY A 36 34.80 23.08 63.88
N ALA A 37 35.65 24.06 63.74
CA ALA A 37 36.47 24.22 62.54
C ALA A 37 37.45 23.05 62.45
N ALA A 38 37.17 22.10 61.56
CA ALA A 38 38.16 21.19 61.03
C ALA A 38 38.06 21.30 59.49
N SER A 39 39.16 21.67 58.87
CA SER A 39 39.28 21.79 57.43
C SER A 39 39.12 20.45 56.74
N CYS A 40 37.93 20.16 56.26
CA CYS A 40 37.73 19.10 55.24
C CYS A 40 37.68 19.82 53.86
N ARG A 41 38.65 19.56 53.01
CA ARG A 41 38.55 19.79 51.57
C ARG A 41 37.27 19.09 51.08
N PRO A 42 36.43 19.75 50.31
CA PRO A 42 35.35 19.05 49.66
C PRO A 42 35.97 18.03 48.65
N PRO A 43 35.41 16.82 48.56
CA PRO A 43 35.81 15.90 47.49
C PRO A 43 35.58 16.63 46.16
N SER A 44 36.61 16.68 45.34
CA SER A 44 36.49 17.10 43.97
C SER A 44 35.49 16.11 43.30
N VAL A 45 34.28 16.61 43.04
CA VAL A 45 33.38 15.96 42.09
C VAL A 45 34.08 16.13 40.74
N GLU A 46 34.77 15.09 40.28
CA GLU A 46 35.21 15.02 38.91
C GLU A 46 33.92 15.16 38.06
N PRO A 47 33.89 16.08 37.10
CA PRO A 47 32.78 16.10 36.16
C PRO A 47 32.72 14.73 35.56
N LEU A 48 31.57 14.05 35.66
CA LEU A 48 31.25 12.92 34.79
C LEU A 48 31.50 13.43 33.37
N GLU A 49 32.64 13.05 32.79
CA GLU A 49 32.83 13.24 31.37
C GLU A 49 31.59 12.65 30.71
N CYS A 50 30.78 13.51 30.08
CA CYS A 50 29.85 13.05 29.06
C CYS A 50 30.72 12.29 28.05
N ARG A 51 30.80 10.97 28.18
CA ARG A 51 31.25 10.16 27.08
C ARG A 51 30.24 10.41 25.97
N GLU A 52 30.57 11.31 25.05
CA GLU A 52 30.00 11.27 23.75
C GLU A 52 30.22 9.83 23.26
N LEU A 53 29.14 9.05 23.18
CA LEU A 53 29.17 7.79 22.47
C LEU A 53 29.49 8.17 21.02
N LEU A 54 30.78 8.07 20.64
CA LEU A 54 31.20 8.21 19.26
C LEU A 54 30.44 7.15 18.48
N SER A 55 29.53 7.59 17.60
CA SER A 55 28.83 6.69 16.71
C SER A 55 29.84 5.94 15.83
N THR A 56 29.69 4.65 15.70
CA THR A 56 30.51 3.82 14.83
C THR A 56 29.79 3.57 13.52
N SER A 57 30.54 3.67 12.40
CA SER A 57 30.04 3.20 11.12
C SER A 57 30.55 1.79 10.84
N TRP A 58 29.62 0.86 10.66
CA TRP A 58 29.86 -0.53 10.30
C TRP A 58 29.59 -0.72 8.81
N PHE A 59 30.58 -1.16 8.06
CA PHE A 59 30.46 -1.34 6.61
C PHE A 59 30.16 -2.78 6.23
N VAL A 60 29.20 -2.95 5.32
CA VAL A 60 28.78 -4.24 4.79
C VAL A 60 28.93 -4.24 3.27
N SER A 61 29.46 -5.32 2.70
CA SER A 61 29.67 -5.45 1.24
C SER A 61 29.56 -6.92 0.81
N PRO A 62 29.00 -7.22 -0.38
CA PRO A 62 29.00 -8.58 -0.93
C PRO A 62 30.40 -9.17 -1.15
N SER A 63 31.42 -8.33 -1.21
CA SER A 63 32.84 -8.76 -1.27
C SER A 63 33.51 -8.87 0.09
N GLY A 64 32.78 -8.61 1.19
CA GLY A 64 33.27 -8.67 2.56
C GLY A 64 33.36 -10.09 3.12
N LYS A 65 33.65 -10.17 4.41
CA LYS A 65 33.64 -11.42 5.20
C LYS A 65 33.16 -11.11 6.62
N ASP A 66 32.33 -11.96 7.22
CA ASP A 66 31.82 -11.74 8.59
C ASP A 66 32.89 -11.87 9.67
N THR A 67 34.07 -12.37 9.33
CA THR A 67 35.26 -12.38 10.18
C THR A 67 36.09 -11.08 10.14
N ASN A 68 35.73 -10.14 9.24
CA ASN A 68 36.40 -8.85 9.13
C ASN A 68 36.05 -7.94 10.32
N THR A 69 36.68 -6.75 10.34
CA THR A 69 36.50 -5.76 11.42
C THR A 69 35.31 -4.82 11.22
N GLY A 70 34.64 -4.88 10.05
CA GLY A 70 33.49 -4.01 9.72
C GLY A 70 33.87 -2.58 9.33
N THR A 71 35.13 -2.29 9.05
CA THR A 71 35.56 -0.99 8.52
C THR A 71 35.33 -0.91 7.01
N ILE A 72 35.42 0.29 6.43
CA ILE A 72 35.25 0.48 4.97
C ILE A 72 36.29 -0.32 4.15
N SER A 73 37.51 -0.49 4.66
CA SER A 73 38.58 -1.29 4.02
C SER A 73 38.48 -2.78 4.32
N SER A 74 37.70 -3.18 5.29
CA SER A 74 37.51 -4.58 5.74
C SER A 74 36.08 -4.82 6.18
N PRO A 75 35.10 -4.75 5.21
CA PRO A 75 33.67 -4.78 5.52
C PRO A 75 33.19 -6.18 5.90
N PHE A 76 32.10 -6.26 6.62
CA PHE A 76 31.34 -7.50 6.83
C PHE A 76 30.72 -7.99 5.51
N LEU A 77 30.37 -9.27 5.44
CA LEU A 77 29.66 -9.86 4.31
C LEU A 77 28.16 -9.64 4.41
N THR A 78 27.60 -9.82 5.62
CA THR A 78 26.16 -9.80 5.85
C THR A 78 25.74 -8.57 6.66
N ILE A 79 24.55 -8.06 6.37
CA ILE A 79 23.91 -7.01 7.16
C ILE A 79 23.64 -7.54 8.57
N GLN A 80 23.27 -8.83 8.70
CA GLN A 80 23.03 -9.47 9.99
C GLN A 80 24.27 -9.44 10.90
N ARG A 81 25.49 -9.57 10.34
CA ARG A 81 26.71 -9.46 11.13
C ARG A 81 26.89 -8.06 11.72
N ALA A 82 26.62 -7.02 10.94
CA ALA A 82 26.63 -5.64 11.42
C ALA A 82 25.52 -5.41 12.47
N ALA A 83 24.30 -5.91 12.22
CA ALA A 83 23.18 -5.83 13.11
C ALA A 83 23.41 -6.50 14.50
N ASN A 84 24.30 -7.50 14.55
CA ASN A 84 24.68 -8.17 15.79
C ASN A 84 25.62 -7.33 16.68
N VAL A 85 26.33 -6.36 16.13
CA VAL A 85 27.34 -5.56 16.85
C VAL A 85 26.93 -4.09 17.00
N ALA A 86 26.07 -3.58 16.11
CA ALA A 86 25.61 -2.21 16.17
C ALA A 86 24.88 -1.92 17.48
N VAL A 87 25.17 -0.79 18.09
CA VAL A 87 24.56 -0.29 19.34
C VAL A 87 23.97 1.10 19.10
N ALA A 88 23.32 1.66 20.12
CA ALA A 88 22.67 2.97 20.01
C ALA A 88 23.61 4.06 19.46
N GLY A 89 23.19 4.70 18.37
CA GLY A 89 23.91 5.75 17.64
C GLY A 89 24.77 5.25 16.50
N ASP A 90 24.93 3.93 16.32
CA ASP A 90 25.73 3.38 15.24
C ASP A 90 25.01 3.43 13.89
N HIS A 91 25.82 3.51 12.82
CA HIS A 91 25.40 3.43 11.43
C HIS A 91 25.89 2.13 10.79
N VAL A 92 25.00 1.43 10.10
CA VAL A 92 25.31 0.28 9.27
C VAL A 92 25.24 0.73 7.81
N GLU A 93 26.42 0.96 7.24
CA GLU A 93 26.64 1.47 5.87
C GLU A 93 26.72 0.30 4.90
N ILE A 94 25.69 0.11 4.08
CA ILE A 94 25.54 -1.06 3.23
C ILE A 94 25.95 -0.69 1.79
N ARG A 95 26.92 -1.41 1.23
CA ARG A 95 27.40 -1.24 -0.13
C ARG A 95 26.47 -1.89 -1.14
N ALA A 96 26.53 -1.43 -2.39
CA ALA A 96 25.70 -1.93 -3.49
C ALA A 96 25.69 -3.46 -3.58
N GLY A 97 24.50 -4.03 -3.75
CA GLY A 97 24.32 -5.46 -3.92
C GLY A 97 22.92 -5.93 -3.52
N VAL A 98 22.68 -7.22 -3.75
CA VAL A 98 21.48 -7.92 -3.28
C VAL A 98 21.89 -8.81 -2.10
N TYR A 99 21.18 -8.63 -0.99
CA TYR A 99 21.43 -9.36 0.27
C TYR A 99 20.22 -10.27 0.55
N HIS A 100 20.42 -11.57 0.41
CA HIS A 100 19.40 -12.60 0.61
C HIS A 100 19.35 -13.04 2.07
N GLU A 101 18.85 -12.17 2.94
CA GLU A 101 18.84 -12.41 4.38
C GLU A 101 17.64 -11.77 5.09
N THR A 102 17.33 -12.25 6.29
CA THR A 102 16.47 -11.55 7.25
C THR A 102 17.36 -10.90 8.29
N VAL A 103 17.29 -9.59 8.42
CA VAL A 103 18.07 -8.82 9.38
C VAL A 103 17.28 -8.70 10.70
N THR A 104 17.84 -9.23 11.79
CA THR A 104 17.29 -9.13 13.15
C THR A 104 18.32 -8.43 14.04
N PRO A 105 18.20 -7.11 14.28
CA PRO A 105 19.13 -6.38 15.14
C PRO A 105 19.15 -6.97 16.56
N LYS A 106 20.31 -6.96 17.19
CA LYS A 106 20.48 -7.52 18.54
C LYS A 106 20.22 -6.47 19.63
N HIS A 107 20.41 -5.20 19.32
CA HIS A 107 20.30 -4.10 20.27
C HIS A 107 19.28 -3.07 19.77
N SER A 108 18.70 -2.35 20.72
CA SER A 108 17.87 -1.19 20.45
C SER A 108 18.73 0.07 20.40
N GLY A 109 18.29 1.04 19.60
CA GLY A 109 18.75 2.41 19.71
C GLY A 109 18.08 3.14 20.88
N THR A 110 18.21 4.46 20.89
CA THR A 110 17.45 5.36 21.76
C THR A 110 16.82 6.46 20.93
N ALA A 111 15.89 7.22 21.50
CA ALA A 111 15.23 8.32 20.78
C ALA A 111 16.23 9.39 20.27
N SER A 112 17.34 9.62 20.98
CA SER A 112 18.39 10.58 20.61
C SER A 112 19.56 9.94 19.84
N ALA A 113 19.62 8.62 19.78
CA ALA A 113 20.70 7.86 19.16
C ALA A 113 20.14 6.55 18.57
N PRO A 114 19.33 6.60 17.50
CA PRO A 114 18.83 5.39 16.84
C PRO A 114 19.97 4.58 16.23
N ILE A 115 19.74 3.29 15.99
CA ILE A 115 20.60 2.48 15.12
C ILE A 115 20.10 2.69 13.69
N THR A 116 20.99 3.08 12.78
CA THR A 116 20.63 3.37 11.39
C THR A 116 21.19 2.33 10.42
N PHE A 117 20.35 1.74 9.60
CA PHE A 117 20.69 0.89 8.47
C PHE A 117 20.44 1.67 7.18
N GLU A 118 21.47 1.87 6.36
CA GLU A 118 21.35 2.70 5.17
C GLU A 118 22.28 2.29 4.03
N ALA A 119 21.90 2.66 2.82
CA ALA A 119 22.76 2.49 1.66
C ALA A 119 23.91 3.50 1.72
N TYR A 120 25.14 3.01 1.66
CA TYR A 120 26.32 3.86 1.62
C TYR A 120 26.32 4.79 0.40
N ASN A 121 26.39 6.10 0.65
CA ASN A 121 26.41 7.14 -0.40
C ASN A 121 25.30 7.01 -1.45
N GLY A 122 24.13 6.46 -1.09
CA GLY A 122 23.01 6.27 -2.02
C GLY A 122 23.24 5.16 -3.06
N GLU A 123 24.15 4.24 -2.79
CA GLU A 123 24.37 3.04 -3.61
C GLU A 123 23.08 2.18 -3.69
N ASN A 124 22.94 1.43 -4.79
CA ASN A 124 21.76 0.58 -4.97
C ASN A 124 21.86 -0.70 -4.14
N VAL A 125 21.11 -0.76 -3.04
CA VAL A 125 21.10 -1.88 -2.09
C VAL A 125 19.70 -2.50 -2.09
N THR A 126 19.62 -3.83 -2.21
CA THR A 126 18.38 -4.58 -2.09
C THR A 126 18.51 -5.64 -1.00
N VAL A 127 17.58 -5.65 -0.04
CA VAL A 127 17.40 -6.75 0.89
C VAL A 127 16.28 -7.62 0.36
N SER A 128 16.62 -8.86 -0.04
CA SER A 128 15.71 -9.78 -0.73
C SER A 128 15.23 -10.91 0.16
N GLY A 129 13.91 -11.13 0.17
CA GLY A 129 13.30 -12.33 0.74
C GLY A 129 13.30 -13.52 -0.20
N ALA A 130 13.65 -13.34 -1.47
CA ALA A 130 13.71 -14.41 -2.46
C ALA A 130 15.13 -14.96 -2.61
N ASP A 131 15.22 -16.23 -3.02
CA ASP A 131 16.47 -16.87 -3.40
C ASP A 131 16.39 -17.35 -4.84
N ARG A 132 17.53 -17.29 -5.53
CA ARG A 132 17.65 -17.71 -6.92
C ARG A 132 17.54 -19.22 -7.06
N VAL A 133 16.72 -19.67 -8.00
CA VAL A 133 16.58 -21.07 -8.38
C VAL A 133 17.33 -21.34 -9.68
N THR A 134 18.20 -22.31 -9.62
CA THR A 134 19.02 -22.77 -10.76
C THR A 134 18.76 -24.27 -11.01
N SER A 135 19.52 -24.91 -11.85
CA SER A 135 19.42 -26.37 -12.10
C SER A 135 18.11 -26.80 -12.77
N TRP A 136 17.67 -25.99 -13.73
CA TRP A 136 16.46 -26.26 -14.50
C TRP A 136 16.60 -27.45 -15.43
N THR A 137 15.58 -28.31 -15.45
CA THR A 137 15.46 -29.47 -16.36
C THR A 137 14.16 -29.34 -17.13
N LYS A 138 14.20 -29.51 -18.42
CA LYS A 138 12.99 -29.49 -19.24
C LYS A 138 12.09 -30.65 -18.84
N TYR A 139 10.82 -30.37 -18.55
CA TYR A 139 9.84 -31.35 -18.14
C TYR A 139 8.96 -31.77 -19.33
N SER A 140 8.22 -30.84 -19.95
CA SER A 140 7.37 -31.11 -21.11
C SER A 140 7.01 -29.79 -21.80
N GLY A 141 6.96 -29.75 -23.12
CA GLY A 141 6.64 -28.50 -23.84
C GLY A 141 7.61 -27.37 -23.44
N ASN A 142 7.07 -26.27 -22.96
CA ASN A 142 7.84 -25.13 -22.43
C ASN A 142 7.89 -25.12 -20.88
N ILE A 143 7.42 -26.18 -20.24
CA ILE A 143 7.49 -26.34 -18.80
C ILE A 143 8.86 -26.89 -18.40
N TYR A 144 9.50 -26.24 -17.45
CA TYR A 144 10.75 -26.66 -16.83
C TYR A 144 10.55 -26.89 -15.33
N SER A 145 11.43 -27.68 -14.75
CA SER A 145 11.35 -27.98 -13.32
C SER A 145 12.71 -27.89 -12.65
N ALA A 146 12.72 -27.51 -11.36
CA ALA A 146 13.89 -27.45 -10.52
C ALA A 146 13.55 -27.86 -9.07
N PRO A 147 14.53 -28.26 -8.25
CA PRO A 147 14.31 -28.46 -6.83
C PRO A 147 13.97 -27.14 -6.11
N MET A 148 12.98 -27.16 -5.22
CA MET A 148 12.63 -26.10 -4.27
C MET A 148 12.42 -26.75 -2.91
N SER A 149 13.47 -26.79 -2.09
CA SER A 149 13.49 -27.55 -0.83
C SER A 149 12.71 -26.90 0.31
N TRP A 150 12.32 -25.62 0.16
CA TRP A 150 11.52 -24.88 1.17
C TRP A 150 10.08 -24.73 0.72
N ASP A 151 9.22 -24.40 1.68
CA ASP A 151 7.80 -24.16 1.47
C ASP A 151 7.27 -23.22 2.55
N LEU A 152 6.76 -22.09 2.15
CA LEU A 152 6.13 -21.11 3.04
C LEU A 152 4.65 -21.45 3.34
N GLY A 153 4.16 -22.55 2.78
CA GLY A 153 2.79 -23.03 2.90
C GLY A 153 1.88 -22.54 1.78
N THR A 154 0.72 -23.17 1.69
CA THR A 154 -0.26 -22.92 0.64
C THR A 154 -0.60 -21.43 0.53
N GLY A 155 -0.40 -20.87 -0.66
CA GLY A 155 -0.70 -19.46 -0.96
C GLY A 155 0.31 -18.43 -0.40
N ASN A 156 1.43 -18.87 0.19
CA ASN A 156 2.48 -17.99 0.69
C ASN A 156 3.77 -18.06 -0.14
N ASN A 157 3.87 -19.00 -1.05
CA ASN A 157 4.97 -19.06 -2.00
C ASN A 157 4.73 -18.07 -3.14
N GLU A 158 5.79 -17.42 -3.60
CA GLU A 158 5.79 -16.54 -4.77
C GLU A 158 7.01 -16.86 -5.64
N VAL A 159 6.82 -16.87 -6.96
CA VAL A 159 7.88 -17.09 -7.94
C VAL A 159 8.02 -15.87 -8.83
N PHE A 160 9.25 -15.44 -9.04
CA PHE A 160 9.59 -14.27 -9.80
C PHE A 160 10.45 -14.64 -11.01
N VAL A 161 10.16 -14.01 -12.14
CA VAL A 161 10.99 -14.09 -13.36
C VAL A 161 11.38 -12.66 -13.72
N ASP A 162 12.69 -12.38 -13.75
CA ASP A 162 13.26 -11.06 -14.02
C ASP A 162 12.66 -9.97 -13.10
N GLY A 163 12.51 -10.29 -11.80
CA GLY A 163 12.00 -9.39 -10.77
C GLY A 163 10.48 -9.16 -10.79
N ARG A 164 9.71 -9.93 -11.58
CA ARG A 164 8.26 -9.85 -11.64
C ARG A 164 7.62 -11.15 -11.19
N ALA A 165 6.62 -11.07 -10.30
CA ALA A 165 5.85 -12.23 -9.89
C ALA A 165 5.11 -12.85 -11.08
N ILE A 166 5.13 -14.19 -11.15
CA ILE A 166 4.31 -14.98 -12.06
C ILE A 166 3.21 -15.70 -11.30
N ASN A 167 2.13 -16.06 -11.97
CA ASN A 167 0.93 -16.61 -11.33
C ASN A 167 1.18 -18.05 -10.82
N GLU A 168 0.65 -18.39 -9.65
CA GLU A 168 0.42 -19.81 -9.35
C GLU A 168 -0.54 -20.38 -10.40
N ALA A 169 -0.23 -21.57 -10.92
CA ALA A 169 -1.02 -22.26 -11.95
C ALA A 169 -2.52 -22.16 -11.65
N ARG A 170 -3.30 -21.59 -12.56
CA ARG A 170 -4.67 -21.15 -12.27
C ARG A 170 -5.66 -21.36 -13.42
N PHE A 171 -6.94 -21.38 -13.05
CA PHE A 171 -8.07 -21.33 -13.97
C PHE A 171 -9.09 -20.26 -13.53
N PRO A 172 -9.53 -19.36 -14.41
CA PRO A 172 -9.03 -19.14 -15.76
C PRO A 172 -7.61 -18.52 -15.74
N ASN A 173 -6.87 -18.69 -16.84
CA ASN A 173 -5.57 -18.06 -17.01
C ASN A 173 -5.71 -16.52 -16.92
N SER A 174 -4.71 -15.86 -16.38
CA SER A 174 -4.75 -14.42 -16.12
C SER A 174 -3.48 -13.74 -16.60
N SER A 175 -3.57 -12.44 -16.83
CA SER A 175 -2.38 -11.59 -16.97
C SER A 175 -1.57 -11.60 -15.67
N LEU A 176 -0.33 -11.11 -15.73
CA LEU A 176 0.52 -10.93 -14.55
C LEU A 176 0.21 -9.62 -13.78
N ASP A 177 -0.99 -9.07 -13.93
CA ASP A 177 -1.48 -7.94 -13.14
C ASP A 177 -2.32 -8.48 -11.98
N PRO A 178 -1.82 -8.44 -10.73
CA PRO A 178 -2.53 -8.99 -9.60
C PRO A 178 -3.74 -8.15 -9.18
N SER A 179 -3.80 -6.89 -9.61
CA SER A 179 -4.90 -5.98 -9.31
C SER A 179 -6.14 -6.25 -10.18
N HIS A 180 -5.96 -6.91 -11.33
CA HIS A 180 -7.05 -7.24 -12.27
C HIS A 180 -6.98 -8.72 -12.68
N PRO A 181 -7.17 -9.67 -11.75
CA PRO A 181 -7.16 -11.09 -12.06
C PRO A 181 -8.34 -11.46 -12.95
N ALA A 182 -8.11 -12.35 -13.93
CA ALA A 182 -9.20 -12.94 -14.68
C ALA A 182 -10.05 -13.82 -13.75
N LEU A 183 -11.37 -13.67 -13.85
CA LEU A 183 -12.35 -14.44 -13.08
C LEU A 183 -13.29 -15.17 -14.02
N ASP A 184 -13.69 -16.38 -13.66
CA ASP A 184 -14.86 -17.03 -14.25
C ASP A 184 -16.08 -16.74 -13.38
N THR A 185 -17.30 -16.98 -13.90
CA THR A 185 -18.54 -16.52 -13.27
C THR A 185 -19.46 -17.69 -12.91
N ILE A 186 -19.96 -17.71 -11.69
CA ILE A 186 -20.91 -18.71 -11.22
C ILE A 186 -22.24 -18.58 -11.98
N SER A 187 -22.73 -19.64 -12.60
CA SER A 187 -24.05 -19.73 -13.24
C SER A 187 -25.15 -20.05 -12.23
N SER A 188 -24.88 -20.88 -11.24
CA SER A 188 -25.71 -21.16 -10.08
C SER A 188 -24.91 -21.76 -8.95
N ALA A 189 -25.42 -21.73 -7.72
CA ALA A 189 -24.74 -22.30 -6.56
C ALA A 189 -25.76 -22.86 -5.55
N THR A 190 -25.27 -23.83 -4.73
CA THR A 190 -25.97 -24.32 -3.53
C THR A 190 -24.99 -24.32 -2.35
N SER A 191 -25.49 -24.12 -1.13
CA SER A 191 -24.66 -24.13 0.08
C SER A 191 -25.45 -24.67 1.27
N ASN A 192 -24.74 -25.37 2.18
CA ASN A 192 -25.25 -25.78 3.48
C ASN A 192 -24.57 -25.04 4.65
N GLY A 193 -23.82 -23.98 4.36
CA GLY A 193 -23.05 -23.19 5.34
C GLY A 193 -21.62 -23.67 5.60
N TYR A 194 -21.30 -24.93 5.27
CA TYR A 194 -19.96 -25.53 5.44
C TYR A 194 -19.35 -26.02 4.15
N SER A 195 -20.17 -26.25 3.16
CA SER A 195 -19.81 -26.68 1.81
C SER A 195 -20.68 -25.96 0.81
N ALA A 196 -20.09 -25.55 -0.29
CA ALA A 196 -20.81 -24.98 -1.41
C ALA A 196 -20.48 -25.71 -2.69
N THR A 197 -21.50 -25.89 -3.54
CA THR A 197 -21.33 -26.38 -4.91
C THR A 197 -21.65 -25.24 -5.85
N ILE A 198 -20.70 -24.90 -6.71
CA ILE A 198 -20.91 -23.94 -7.79
C ILE A 198 -20.96 -24.65 -9.14
N TYR A 199 -21.75 -24.07 -10.04
CA TYR A 199 -21.94 -24.58 -11.39
C TYR A 199 -21.41 -23.56 -12.40
N ASN A 200 -20.65 -24.07 -13.38
CA ASN A 200 -20.11 -23.26 -14.48
C ASN A 200 -19.78 -24.17 -15.66
N ALA A 201 -20.17 -23.79 -16.86
CA ALA A 201 -20.02 -24.62 -18.08
C ALA A 201 -18.53 -24.83 -18.50
N ASN A 202 -17.63 -23.92 -18.09
CA ASN A 202 -16.20 -24.03 -18.39
C ASN A 202 -15.48 -25.07 -17.50
N LEU A 203 -16.11 -25.51 -16.41
CA LEU A 203 -15.63 -26.61 -15.55
C LEU A 203 -16.01 -27.97 -16.15
N ASN A 204 -15.65 -28.24 -17.41
CA ASN A 204 -16.10 -29.37 -18.18
C ASN A 204 -15.15 -30.59 -18.09
N GLN A 205 -14.16 -30.57 -17.25
CA GLN A 205 -13.16 -31.60 -17.05
C GLN A 205 -13.75 -32.84 -16.35
N ALA A 206 -13.03 -33.95 -16.42
CA ALA A 206 -13.44 -35.21 -15.80
C ALA A 206 -13.69 -35.09 -14.29
N ALA A 207 -14.43 -36.04 -13.74
CA ALA A 207 -14.70 -36.08 -12.31
C ALA A 207 -13.40 -36.03 -11.47
N ASN A 208 -13.41 -35.22 -10.41
CA ASN A 208 -12.27 -34.98 -9.52
C ASN A 208 -11.04 -34.33 -10.16
N TYR A 209 -11.13 -33.80 -11.37
CA TYR A 209 -10.02 -33.06 -11.99
C TYR A 209 -9.54 -31.87 -11.12
N TRP A 210 -10.46 -31.11 -10.52
CA TRP A 210 -10.19 -29.95 -9.67
C TRP A 210 -10.05 -30.28 -8.18
N LYS A 211 -10.12 -31.56 -7.79
CA LYS A 211 -10.02 -31.94 -6.38
C LYS A 211 -8.67 -31.56 -5.80
N GLY A 212 -8.67 -30.84 -4.67
CA GLY A 212 -7.49 -30.31 -4.00
C GLY A 212 -7.11 -28.89 -4.41
N ALA A 213 -7.69 -28.32 -5.47
CA ALA A 213 -7.49 -26.92 -5.83
C ALA A 213 -7.99 -25.99 -4.72
N THR A 214 -7.41 -24.82 -4.63
CA THR A 214 -7.91 -23.69 -3.86
C THR A 214 -8.85 -22.86 -4.74
N ILE A 215 -10.10 -22.65 -4.30
CA ILE A 215 -11.00 -21.67 -4.91
C ILE A 215 -10.86 -20.35 -4.19
N HIS A 216 -10.77 -19.26 -4.98
CA HIS A 216 -10.84 -17.88 -4.54
C HIS A 216 -12.13 -17.27 -5.05
N ILE A 217 -12.91 -16.64 -4.18
CA ILE A 217 -14.24 -16.13 -4.49
C ILE A 217 -14.61 -14.95 -3.59
N ALA A 218 -15.28 -13.93 -4.13
CA ALA A 218 -16.00 -12.93 -3.37
C ALA A 218 -17.48 -13.28 -3.35
N PRO A 219 -17.97 -14.05 -2.35
CA PRO A 219 -19.30 -14.65 -2.38
C PRO A 219 -20.41 -13.66 -2.05
N GLY A 220 -21.62 -13.98 -2.52
CA GLY A 220 -22.85 -13.24 -2.23
C GLY A 220 -22.79 -11.81 -2.71
N GLN A 221 -22.79 -10.87 -1.79
CA GLN A 221 -22.73 -9.44 -2.11
C GLN A 221 -21.33 -8.98 -2.59
N GLY A 222 -20.31 -9.82 -2.47
CA GLY A 222 -18.97 -9.50 -2.94
C GLY A 222 -18.21 -8.50 -2.06
N TRP A 223 -18.57 -8.36 -0.79
CA TRP A 223 -17.94 -7.38 0.10
C TRP A 223 -16.51 -7.71 0.47
N VAL A 224 -16.21 -9.00 0.61
CA VAL A 224 -14.85 -9.51 0.86
C VAL A 224 -14.64 -10.83 0.12
N ALA A 225 -13.43 -11.08 -0.31
CA ALA A 225 -13.03 -12.36 -0.86
C ALA A 225 -12.66 -13.35 0.25
N GLN A 226 -12.80 -14.62 -0.05
CA GLN A 226 -12.37 -15.75 0.78
C GLN A 226 -11.92 -16.91 -0.10
N SER A 227 -11.27 -17.89 0.49
CA SER A 227 -10.85 -19.11 -0.18
C SER A 227 -11.43 -20.36 0.47
N GLY A 228 -11.44 -21.44 -0.30
CA GLY A 228 -11.82 -22.77 0.17
C GLY A 228 -11.09 -23.85 -0.61
N THR A 229 -11.13 -25.09 -0.13
CA THR A 229 -10.51 -26.24 -0.84
C THR A 229 -11.57 -27.02 -1.59
N VAL A 230 -11.32 -27.28 -2.87
CA VAL A 230 -12.19 -28.12 -3.71
C VAL A 230 -12.12 -29.57 -3.22
N THR A 231 -13.24 -30.10 -2.77
CA THR A 231 -13.36 -31.47 -2.21
C THR A 231 -13.74 -32.48 -3.27
N SER A 232 -14.48 -32.06 -4.29
CA SER A 232 -14.84 -32.86 -5.46
C SER A 232 -15.19 -32.01 -6.67
N SER A 233 -15.07 -32.56 -7.87
CA SER A 233 -15.55 -31.92 -9.10
C SER A 233 -16.20 -32.95 -10.02
N ALA A 234 -17.11 -32.45 -10.84
CA ALA A 234 -17.72 -33.16 -11.94
C ALA A 234 -17.86 -32.22 -13.16
N PRO A 235 -18.05 -32.73 -14.38
CA PRO A 235 -18.29 -31.83 -15.51
C PRO A 235 -19.39 -30.80 -15.21
N GLY A 236 -19.04 -29.54 -15.31
CA GLY A 236 -19.94 -28.41 -15.04
C GLY A 236 -20.05 -27.98 -13.58
N SER A 237 -19.32 -28.59 -12.63
CA SER A 237 -19.44 -28.20 -11.22
C SER A 237 -18.20 -28.54 -10.37
N ILE A 238 -18.02 -27.77 -9.31
CA ILE A 238 -17.10 -28.07 -8.21
C ILE A 238 -17.81 -27.92 -6.87
N THR A 239 -17.47 -28.79 -5.92
CA THR A 239 -17.84 -28.68 -4.52
C THR A 239 -16.63 -28.38 -3.69
N TYR A 240 -16.70 -27.40 -2.78
CA TYR A 240 -15.56 -26.97 -1.98
C TYR A 240 -15.94 -26.73 -0.52
N SER A 241 -14.94 -26.79 0.36
CA SER A 241 -15.09 -26.38 1.76
C SER A 241 -15.37 -24.88 1.81
N TYR A 242 -16.39 -24.51 2.57
CA TYR A 242 -16.87 -23.15 2.62
C TYR A 242 -17.22 -22.81 4.07
N SER A 243 -16.85 -21.62 4.52
CA SER A 243 -17.28 -21.09 5.79
C SER A 243 -18.20 -19.89 5.54
N GLN A 244 -19.49 -20.07 5.81
CA GLN A 244 -20.44 -18.96 5.69
C GLN A 244 -20.21 -17.98 6.82
N ILE A 245 -19.60 -16.85 6.51
CA ILE A 245 -19.20 -15.81 7.46
C ILE A 245 -20.39 -14.93 7.90
N ASP A 246 -21.40 -14.79 7.02
CA ASP A 246 -22.67 -14.13 7.31
C ASP A 246 -23.75 -14.55 6.28
N LYS A 247 -24.98 -14.10 6.47
CA LYS A 247 -26.12 -14.41 5.58
C LYS A 247 -26.03 -13.79 4.17
N TYR A 248 -25.15 -12.82 3.97
CA TYR A 248 -24.96 -12.12 2.70
C TYR A 248 -23.77 -12.65 1.90
N SER A 249 -22.95 -13.51 2.49
CA SER A 249 -21.76 -14.10 1.89
C SER A 249 -22.00 -15.54 1.38
N VAL A 250 -23.18 -15.81 0.83
CA VAL A 250 -23.53 -17.11 0.25
C VAL A 250 -23.24 -17.06 -1.25
N PRO A 251 -22.45 -17.99 -1.80
CA PRO A 251 -22.15 -18.04 -3.22
C PRO A 251 -23.42 -18.02 -4.06
N THR A 252 -23.48 -17.15 -5.03
CA THR A 252 -24.66 -16.93 -5.88
C THR A 252 -24.26 -16.74 -7.34
N LYS A 253 -25.26 -16.86 -8.22
CA LYS A 253 -25.08 -16.53 -9.65
C LYS A 253 -24.47 -15.13 -9.81
N GLY A 254 -23.46 -15.02 -10.66
CA GLY A 254 -22.78 -13.77 -10.97
C GLY A 254 -21.52 -13.51 -10.14
N ASN A 255 -21.29 -14.26 -9.03
CA ASN A 255 -20.02 -14.13 -8.32
C ASN A 255 -18.87 -14.62 -9.18
N GLY A 256 -17.77 -13.85 -9.18
CA GLY A 256 -16.51 -14.22 -9.82
C GLY A 256 -15.72 -15.18 -8.96
N PHE A 257 -15.00 -16.11 -9.59
CA PHE A 257 -14.10 -17.05 -8.93
C PHE A 257 -12.90 -17.40 -9.81
N TYR A 258 -11.85 -17.91 -9.19
CA TYR A 258 -10.76 -18.60 -9.86
C TYR A 258 -10.24 -19.76 -9.00
N LEU A 259 -9.50 -20.68 -9.62
CA LEU A 259 -8.93 -21.86 -8.98
C LEU A 259 -7.40 -21.82 -9.11
N THR A 260 -6.67 -22.21 -8.05
CA THR A 260 -5.20 -22.35 -8.07
C THR A 260 -4.74 -23.64 -7.41
N GLY A 261 -3.43 -23.89 -7.45
CA GLY A 261 -2.77 -24.88 -6.60
C GLY A 261 -2.87 -26.32 -7.09
N ILE A 262 -3.10 -26.56 -8.39
CA ILE A 262 -3.01 -27.90 -8.97
C ILE A 262 -2.15 -27.90 -10.24
N PHE A 263 -1.41 -28.99 -10.45
CA PHE A 263 -0.50 -29.13 -11.59
C PHE A 263 -1.19 -29.01 -12.96
N HIS A 264 -2.40 -29.52 -13.08
CA HIS A 264 -3.13 -29.50 -14.36
C HIS A 264 -3.53 -28.09 -14.84
N ALA A 265 -3.46 -27.10 -13.96
CA ALA A 265 -3.72 -25.72 -14.30
C ALA A 265 -2.44 -24.98 -14.76
N LEU A 266 -1.28 -25.66 -14.80
CA LEU A 266 -0.05 -25.13 -15.39
C LEU A 266 -0.09 -25.33 -16.90
N ASP A 267 -0.78 -24.46 -17.61
CA ASP A 267 -1.07 -24.60 -19.05
C ASP A 267 -0.91 -23.28 -19.84
N ALA A 268 -0.34 -22.24 -19.19
CA ALA A 268 -0.10 -20.94 -19.82
C ALA A 268 1.26 -20.36 -19.42
N PRO A 269 1.88 -19.54 -20.32
CA PRO A 269 3.09 -18.81 -20.00
C PRO A 269 2.89 -17.86 -18.82
N GLY A 270 3.90 -17.80 -17.94
CA GLY A 270 3.87 -16.99 -16.73
C GLY A 270 3.18 -17.67 -15.56
N GLU A 271 3.16 -18.98 -15.54
CA GLU A 271 2.62 -19.79 -14.45
C GLU A 271 3.66 -20.68 -13.79
N TRP A 272 3.41 -21.01 -12.52
CA TRP A 272 4.22 -21.94 -11.75
C TRP A 272 3.37 -22.87 -10.88
N TYR A 273 3.93 -24.03 -10.53
CA TYR A 273 3.36 -24.97 -9.57
C TYR A 273 4.48 -25.64 -8.77
N ARG A 274 4.25 -25.84 -7.46
CA ARG A 274 5.14 -26.63 -6.60
C ARG A 274 4.43 -27.88 -6.15
N ASP A 275 5.05 -29.04 -6.37
CA ASP A 275 4.49 -30.30 -5.90
C ASP A 275 4.88 -30.61 -4.44
N SER A 276 4.22 -31.62 -3.85
CA SER A 276 4.45 -32.05 -2.47
C SER A 276 5.84 -32.69 -2.25
N SER A 277 6.57 -33.04 -3.32
CA SER A 277 7.93 -33.55 -3.24
C SER A 277 8.99 -32.42 -3.14
N GLY A 278 8.57 -31.16 -3.26
CA GLY A 278 9.45 -29.99 -3.27
C GLY A 278 10.05 -29.69 -4.64
N LYS A 279 9.35 -30.08 -5.70
CA LYS A 279 9.74 -29.74 -7.05
C LYS A 279 8.90 -28.59 -7.59
N LEU A 280 9.57 -27.55 -8.05
CA LEU A 280 8.97 -26.39 -8.71
C LEU A 280 8.91 -26.64 -10.21
N TYR A 281 7.77 -26.32 -10.81
CA TYR A 281 7.53 -26.32 -12.24
C TYR A 281 7.16 -24.91 -12.67
N ILE A 282 7.72 -24.42 -13.77
CA ILE A 282 7.37 -23.12 -14.34
C ILE A 282 7.26 -23.17 -15.85
N GLU A 283 6.40 -22.35 -16.40
CA GLU A 283 6.49 -21.86 -17.77
C GLU A 283 6.79 -20.36 -17.71
N THR A 284 7.92 -19.94 -18.28
CA THR A 284 8.32 -18.52 -18.24
C THR A 284 7.32 -17.65 -19.01
N PRO A 285 7.21 -16.35 -18.72
CA PRO A 285 6.33 -15.46 -19.49
C PRO A 285 6.64 -15.43 -20.99
N ALA A 286 7.89 -15.71 -21.38
CA ALA A 286 8.32 -15.81 -22.78
C ALA A 286 8.15 -17.20 -23.39
N ALA A 287 7.68 -18.19 -22.61
CA ALA A 287 7.57 -19.59 -23.00
C ALA A 287 8.92 -20.20 -23.48
N ASP A 288 10.01 -19.80 -22.88
CA ASP A 288 11.38 -20.21 -23.19
C ASP A 288 12.10 -20.83 -21.98
N SER A 289 13.41 -21.00 -22.07
CA SER A 289 14.18 -21.64 -21.00
C SER A 289 14.41 -20.71 -19.81
N PRO A 290 14.08 -21.14 -18.57
CA PRO A 290 14.37 -20.38 -17.37
C PRO A 290 15.87 -20.06 -17.15
N THR A 291 16.76 -20.76 -17.85
CA THR A 291 18.20 -20.46 -17.78
C THR A 291 18.58 -19.14 -18.44
N SER A 292 17.69 -18.56 -19.24
CA SER A 292 17.86 -17.25 -19.88
C SER A 292 17.35 -16.10 -18.99
N HIS A 293 16.78 -16.42 -17.84
CA HIS A 293 16.11 -15.49 -16.92
C HIS A 293 16.72 -15.54 -15.53
N ASP A 294 16.47 -14.48 -14.77
CA ASP A 294 16.68 -14.49 -13.33
C ASP A 294 15.39 -15.00 -12.65
N VAL A 295 15.42 -16.27 -12.22
CA VAL A 295 14.28 -16.88 -11.55
C VAL A 295 14.56 -16.97 -10.07
N GLU A 296 13.74 -16.27 -9.29
CA GLU A 296 13.81 -16.22 -7.85
C GLU A 296 12.52 -16.75 -7.22
N VAL A 297 12.62 -17.30 -6.03
CA VAL A 297 11.45 -17.80 -5.28
C VAL A 297 11.52 -17.25 -3.86
N LYS A 298 10.40 -16.73 -3.38
CA LYS A 298 10.27 -16.25 -2.00
C LYS A 298 10.66 -17.35 -1.01
N HIS A 299 11.54 -17.01 -0.09
CA HIS A 299 12.06 -17.92 0.93
C HIS A 299 11.95 -17.34 2.34
N ARG A 300 11.80 -16.02 2.47
CA ARG A 300 11.74 -15.30 3.76
C ARG A 300 10.58 -14.32 3.75
N ASP A 301 9.87 -14.21 4.87
CA ASP A 301 8.80 -13.22 5.00
C ASP A 301 9.34 -11.83 5.34
N TYR A 302 10.48 -11.74 6.03
CA TYR A 302 11.00 -10.49 6.54
C TYR A 302 12.37 -10.15 5.98
N ALA A 303 12.52 -8.92 5.47
CA ALA A 303 13.81 -8.29 5.24
C ALA A 303 14.41 -7.80 6.56
N PHE A 304 13.57 -7.15 7.39
CA PHE A 304 13.91 -6.77 8.75
C PHE A 304 12.87 -7.29 9.73
N ASN A 305 13.35 -8.01 10.75
CA ASN A 305 12.55 -8.41 11.89
C ASN A 305 12.97 -7.57 13.11
N LEU A 306 12.11 -6.60 13.47
CA LEU A 306 12.37 -5.66 14.56
C LEU A 306 11.65 -6.03 15.86
N GLY A 307 11.15 -7.25 15.99
CA GLY A 307 10.47 -7.69 17.21
C GLY A 307 11.36 -7.52 18.46
N GLY A 308 10.85 -6.77 19.45
CA GLY A 308 11.60 -6.45 20.66
C GLY A 308 12.66 -5.35 20.51
N ILE A 309 12.80 -4.73 19.34
CA ILE A 309 13.86 -3.78 19.02
C ILE A 309 13.26 -2.39 18.78
N ALA A 310 13.70 -1.41 19.53
CA ALA A 310 13.22 -0.02 19.47
C ALA A 310 14.25 0.93 18.85
N TYR A 311 13.76 2.05 18.32
CA TYR A 311 14.56 3.15 17.78
C TYR A 311 15.56 2.69 16.71
N VAL A 312 15.05 2.06 15.68
CA VAL A 312 15.79 1.66 14.48
C VAL A 312 15.32 2.51 13.31
N THR A 313 16.27 3.09 12.59
CA THR A 313 16.05 3.76 11.32
C THR A 313 16.52 2.84 10.19
N ILE A 314 15.67 2.65 9.16
CA ILE A 314 15.99 1.95 7.92
C ILE A 314 15.74 2.93 6.78
N GLN A 315 16.78 3.24 6.00
CA GLN A 315 16.63 4.26 4.97
C GLN A 315 17.43 4.00 3.70
N ASN A 316 16.91 4.54 2.58
CA ASN A 316 17.54 4.48 1.27
C ASN A 316 17.81 3.04 0.78
N LEU A 317 16.91 2.09 1.07
CA LEU A 317 17.04 0.68 0.69
C LEU A 317 15.89 0.25 -0.21
N ASN A 318 16.17 -0.73 -1.07
CA ASN A 318 15.13 -1.53 -1.70
C ASN A 318 14.87 -2.79 -0.88
N ILE A 319 13.60 -3.18 -0.81
CA ILE A 319 13.15 -4.43 -0.20
C ILE A 319 12.36 -5.20 -1.27
N PHE A 320 12.74 -6.45 -1.50
CA PHE A 320 12.10 -7.29 -2.52
C PHE A 320 11.62 -8.60 -1.92
N ALA A 321 10.38 -8.99 -2.24
CA ALA A 321 9.76 -10.25 -1.83
C ALA A 321 9.74 -10.50 -0.31
N ALA A 322 9.79 -9.43 0.49
CA ALA A 322 9.81 -9.47 1.94
C ALA A 322 9.27 -8.16 2.53
N THR A 323 9.03 -8.13 3.83
CA THR A 323 8.54 -6.92 4.51
C THR A 323 9.39 -6.52 5.71
N VAL A 324 9.07 -5.37 6.32
CA VAL A 324 9.56 -4.96 7.64
C VAL A 324 8.49 -5.32 8.67
N TRP A 325 8.87 -6.19 9.61
CA TRP A 325 7.98 -6.59 10.69
C TRP A 325 8.41 -5.97 12.03
N SER A 326 7.44 -5.50 12.80
CA SER A 326 7.64 -4.95 14.14
C SER A 326 6.56 -5.46 15.09
N ASP A 327 6.83 -5.44 16.39
CA ASP A 327 5.84 -5.69 17.44
C ASP A 327 5.57 -4.43 18.29
N ALA A 328 4.77 -4.55 19.35
CA ALA A 328 4.40 -3.40 20.17
C ALA A 328 5.59 -2.78 20.94
N SER A 329 6.68 -3.51 21.13
CA SER A 329 7.89 -3.02 21.79
C SER A 329 8.86 -2.31 20.84
N SER A 330 8.63 -2.40 19.52
CA SER A 330 9.43 -1.76 18.47
C SER A 330 9.12 -0.25 18.35
N VAL A 331 9.17 0.46 19.47
CA VAL A 331 8.85 1.88 19.59
C VAL A 331 9.84 2.72 18.78
N GLY A 332 9.35 3.76 18.09
CA GLY A 332 10.21 4.72 17.39
C GLY A 332 10.93 4.14 16.17
N MET A 333 10.35 3.13 15.52
CA MET A 333 10.83 2.67 14.20
C MET A 333 10.69 3.80 13.17
N HIS A 334 11.71 4.01 12.35
CA HIS A 334 11.68 5.00 11.28
C HIS A 334 12.08 4.37 9.95
N LEU A 335 11.13 4.34 9.01
CA LEU A 335 11.35 3.91 7.63
C LEU A 335 11.32 5.16 6.73
N ASN A 336 12.39 5.38 5.97
CA ASN A 336 12.53 6.57 5.14
C ASN A 336 13.19 6.24 3.80
N HIS A 337 12.58 6.70 2.69
CA HIS A 337 13.05 6.41 1.34
C HIS A 337 13.25 4.90 1.09
N ILE A 338 12.27 4.08 1.48
CA ILE A 338 12.23 2.66 1.19
C ILE A 338 11.45 2.44 -0.11
N ASN A 339 11.99 1.60 -0.99
CA ASN A 339 11.28 1.09 -2.15
C ASN A 339 11.03 -0.41 -1.94
N ALA A 340 9.81 -0.78 -1.49
CA ALA A 340 9.45 -2.13 -1.12
C ALA A 340 8.42 -2.72 -2.10
N SER A 341 8.70 -3.91 -2.63
CA SER A 341 7.82 -4.61 -3.57
C SER A 341 7.64 -6.08 -3.23
N TYR A 342 6.44 -6.62 -3.52
CA TYR A 342 6.05 -8.00 -3.19
C TYR A 342 6.19 -8.30 -1.70
N ILE A 343 5.65 -7.37 -0.91
CA ILE A 343 5.90 -7.33 0.54
C ILE A 343 5.11 -8.37 1.33
N SER A 344 4.03 -8.93 0.78
CA SER A 344 3.24 -9.96 1.43
C SER A 344 2.55 -10.86 0.41
N ALA A 345 2.72 -12.17 0.59
CA ALA A 345 1.91 -13.19 -0.05
C ALA A 345 0.71 -13.56 0.85
N LEU A 346 -0.42 -13.85 0.25
CA LEU A 346 -1.61 -14.36 0.92
C LEU A 346 -2.51 -15.03 -0.13
N GLY A 347 -2.52 -16.34 -0.19
CA GLY A 347 -3.38 -17.07 -1.13
C GLY A 347 -4.52 -17.86 -0.45
N VAL A 348 -4.55 -17.91 0.89
CA VAL A 348 -5.59 -18.62 1.63
C VAL A 348 -6.13 -17.77 2.77
N LEU A 349 -7.43 -17.50 2.73
CA LEU A 349 -8.16 -16.79 3.77
C LEU A 349 -9.61 -17.28 3.83
N SER A 350 -9.92 -18.14 4.79
CA SER A 350 -11.25 -18.75 4.91
C SER A 350 -12.37 -17.77 5.37
N ASN A 351 -11.99 -16.66 5.96
CA ASN A 351 -12.90 -15.60 6.39
C ASN A 351 -12.34 -14.23 6.01
N GLY A 352 -12.85 -13.65 4.94
CA GLY A 352 -12.40 -12.36 4.42
C GLY A 352 -12.53 -11.18 5.39
N TRP A 353 -13.42 -11.26 6.40
CA TRP A 353 -13.53 -10.25 7.45
C TRP A 353 -12.43 -10.35 8.51
N SER A 354 -11.77 -11.52 8.62
CA SER A 354 -10.68 -11.76 9.56
C SER A 354 -9.33 -11.44 8.93
N ALA A 355 -9.12 -10.17 8.57
CA ALA A 355 -7.89 -9.71 7.94
C ALA A 355 -6.65 -10.03 8.81
N PRO A 356 -5.62 -10.67 8.24
CA PRO A 356 -4.39 -10.98 8.95
C PRO A 356 -3.73 -9.71 9.52
N LEU A 357 -2.98 -9.87 10.59
CA LEU A 357 -2.26 -8.77 11.23
C LEU A 357 -0.76 -8.73 10.88
N ASN A 358 -0.31 -9.60 10.02
CA ASN A 358 1.11 -9.75 9.63
C ASN A 358 1.36 -9.52 8.13
N THR A 359 0.42 -8.89 7.43
CA THR A 359 0.59 -8.47 6.04
C THR A 359 1.05 -7.03 5.95
N GLY A 360 1.74 -6.67 4.88
CA GLY A 360 2.29 -5.35 4.67
C GLY A 360 3.46 -4.99 5.58
N ILE A 361 3.90 -3.76 5.51
CA ILE A 361 4.82 -3.20 6.50
C ILE A 361 4.06 -3.05 7.81
N THR A 362 4.51 -3.71 8.89
CA THR A 362 3.85 -3.63 10.19
C THR A 362 4.47 -2.55 11.07
N VAL A 363 3.66 -1.57 11.47
CA VAL A 363 4.02 -0.44 12.34
C VAL A 363 3.29 -0.63 13.67
N ARG A 364 3.85 -1.46 14.56
CA ARG A 364 3.17 -1.82 15.82
C ARG A 364 3.69 -1.08 17.04
N GLY A 365 4.94 -0.65 17.02
CA GLY A 365 5.51 0.20 18.07
C GLY A 365 4.98 1.63 17.95
N ALA A 366 4.67 2.26 19.08
CA ALA A 366 4.23 3.64 19.13
C ALA A 366 5.31 4.62 18.63
N HIS A 367 4.87 5.83 18.21
CA HIS A 367 5.75 6.91 17.75
C HIS A 367 6.67 6.54 16.58
N SER A 368 6.23 5.59 15.76
CA SER A 368 6.96 5.16 14.56
C SER A 368 6.63 6.05 13.38
N ILE A 369 7.53 6.12 12.42
CA ILE A 369 7.39 6.94 11.21
C ILE A 369 7.64 6.08 9.98
N VAL A 370 6.76 6.18 8.98
CA VAL A 370 7.00 5.67 7.62
C VAL A 370 6.81 6.82 6.66
N GLU A 371 7.87 7.17 5.95
CA GLU A 371 7.83 8.35 5.08
C GLU A 371 8.65 8.21 3.80
N ASN A 372 8.30 9.04 2.79
CA ASN A 372 9.04 9.19 1.54
C ASN A 372 9.28 7.86 0.80
N SER A 373 8.39 6.88 0.98
CA SER A 373 8.61 5.51 0.57
C SER A 373 7.60 5.07 -0.49
N THR A 374 8.00 4.12 -1.34
CA THR A 374 7.10 3.42 -2.26
C THR A 374 6.90 2.00 -1.76
N ILE A 375 5.65 1.60 -1.59
CA ILE A 375 5.26 0.30 -1.03
C ILE A 375 4.23 -0.32 -1.95
N ALA A 376 4.55 -1.48 -2.53
CA ALA A 376 3.74 -2.06 -3.59
C ALA A 376 3.68 -3.59 -3.56
N PHE A 377 2.67 -4.13 -4.25
CA PHE A 377 2.47 -5.55 -4.46
C PHE A 377 2.35 -6.32 -3.14
N SER A 378 1.21 -6.14 -2.50
CA SER A 378 0.84 -6.88 -1.29
C SER A 378 -0.50 -7.60 -1.50
N ALA A 379 -0.54 -8.88 -1.23
CA ALA A 379 -1.83 -9.58 -1.22
C ALA A 379 -2.73 -9.17 -0.04
N GLY A 380 -2.15 -8.54 0.97
CA GLY A 380 -2.84 -7.95 2.11
C GLY A 380 -2.68 -6.43 2.21
N ASP A 381 -2.53 -5.92 3.45
CA ASP A 381 -2.30 -4.49 3.65
C ASP A 381 -1.00 -4.00 2.99
N GLY A 382 -0.95 -2.74 2.62
CA GLY A 382 0.31 -2.09 2.27
C GLY A 382 1.07 -1.67 3.52
N ILE A 383 0.44 -0.90 4.41
CA ILE A 383 0.97 -0.51 5.72
C ILE A 383 -0.09 -0.79 6.79
N LEU A 384 0.23 -1.64 7.76
CA LEU A 384 -0.60 -1.94 8.93
C LEU A 384 -0.08 -1.20 10.16
N VAL A 385 -0.87 -0.28 10.70
CA VAL A 385 -0.47 0.59 11.81
C VAL A 385 -1.28 0.28 13.06
N SER A 386 -0.68 -0.34 14.07
CA SER A 386 -1.27 -0.48 15.40
C SER A 386 -0.50 0.28 16.49
N GLY A 387 0.67 0.84 16.18
CA GLY A 387 1.42 1.71 17.06
C GLY A 387 0.75 3.09 17.22
N ALA A 388 0.38 3.45 18.44
CA ALA A 388 -0.25 4.73 18.74
C ALA A 388 0.67 5.91 18.39
N SER A 389 0.08 7.05 18.01
CA SER A 389 0.79 8.30 17.71
C SER A 389 1.88 8.15 16.63
N SER A 390 1.74 7.17 15.73
CA SER A 390 2.64 6.98 14.60
C SER A 390 2.28 7.91 13.44
N ILE A 391 3.24 8.15 12.55
CA ILE A 391 3.11 9.07 11.41
C ILE A 391 3.40 8.31 10.12
N ILE A 392 2.45 8.34 9.20
CA ILE A 392 2.56 7.77 7.86
C ILE A 392 2.41 8.92 6.87
N ARG A 393 3.50 9.34 6.24
CA ARG A 393 3.48 10.55 5.41
C ARG A 393 4.31 10.44 4.14
N ASN A 394 3.84 11.12 3.09
CA ASN A 394 4.55 11.27 1.83
C ASN A 394 4.97 9.94 1.20
N ASN A 395 4.11 8.90 1.33
CA ASN A 395 4.35 7.59 0.73
C ASN A 395 3.48 7.40 -0.50
N ILE A 396 3.94 6.55 -1.41
CA ILE A 396 3.17 5.99 -2.51
C ILE A 396 2.89 4.53 -2.15
N VAL A 397 1.60 4.18 -1.96
CA VAL A 397 1.18 2.83 -1.58
C VAL A 397 0.21 2.32 -2.65
N HIS A 398 0.57 1.22 -3.33
CA HIS A 398 -0.24 0.75 -4.45
C HIS A 398 -0.17 -0.77 -4.68
N ASP A 399 -1.10 -1.27 -5.48
CA ASP A 399 -1.24 -2.70 -5.78
C ASP A 399 -1.29 -3.54 -4.50
N THR A 400 -2.23 -3.18 -3.61
CA THR A 400 -2.39 -3.78 -2.28
C THR A 400 -3.75 -4.46 -2.16
N ASP A 401 -3.87 -5.34 -1.14
CA ASP A 401 -5.08 -6.14 -0.92
C ASP A 401 -5.52 -6.87 -2.21
N THR A 402 -4.56 -7.40 -2.96
CA THR A 402 -4.86 -8.10 -4.21
C THR A 402 -5.65 -9.39 -3.98
N PHE A 403 -5.76 -9.85 -2.73
CA PHE A 403 -6.67 -10.91 -2.30
C PHE A 403 -8.14 -10.44 -2.22
N GLY A 404 -8.41 -9.18 -1.89
CA GLY A 404 -9.75 -8.62 -1.72
C GLY A 404 -10.37 -8.93 -0.35
N GLY A 405 -9.57 -8.99 0.70
CA GLY A 405 -10.03 -9.15 2.08
C GLY A 405 -10.48 -7.84 2.74
N ASP A 406 -10.71 -7.85 4.05
CA ASP A 406 -11.04 -6.63 4.81
C ASP A 406 -9.77 -5.83 5.17
N MET A 407 -8.94 -5.60 4.17
CA MET A 407 -7.63 -4.96 4.23
C MET A 407 -7.63 -3.62 3.48
N ALA A 408 -6.49 -2.95 3.41
CA ALA A 408 -6.38 -1.63 2.79
C ALA A 408 -4.94 -1.29 2.35
N GLY A 409 -4.79 -0.29 1.51
CA GLY A 409 -3.47 0.29 1.25
C GLY A 409 -2.81 0.76 2.56
N ILE A 410 -3.54 1.49 3.40
CA ILE A 410 -3.10 1.87 4.75
C ILE A 410 -4.21 1.52 5.74
N ARG A 411 -3.95 0.59 6.68
CA ARG A 411 -4.92 0.18 7.70
C ARG A 411 -4.48 0.62 9.10
N LEU A 412 -5.37 1.36 9.79
CA LEU A 412 -5.11 1.93 11.11
C LEU A 412 -5.87 1.14 12.19
N LEU A 413 -5.13 0.66 13.17
CA LEU A 413 -5.62 0.00 14.38
C LEU A 413 -5.09 0.68 15.65
N GLY A 414 -4.14 1.61 15.54
CA GLY A 414 -3.56 2.40 16.62
C GLY A 414 -4.24 3.76 16.76
N THR A 415 -4.40 4.26 17.98
CA THR A 415 -5.02 5.56 18.27
C THR A 415 -4.07 6.73 17.98
N GLY A 416 -4.62 7.89 17.59
CA GLY A 416 -3.84 9.10 17.38
C GLY A 416 -2.84 9.06 16.23
N VAL A 417 -3.03 8.15 15.26
CA VAL A 417 -2.15 8.04 14.09
C VAL A 417 -2.39 9.19 13.12
N THR A 418 -1.32 9.75 12.58
CA THR A 418 -1.37 10.75 11.51
C THR A 418 -1.04 10.11 10.17
N VAL A 419 -1.95 10.23 9.20
CA VAL A 419 -1.77 9.76 7.81
C VAL A 419 -1.93 10.98 6.90
N THR A 420 -0.83 11.43 6.30
CA THR A 420 -0.87 12.70 5.57
C THR A 420 0.04 12.71 4.33
N HIS A 421 -0.42 13.38 3.27
CA HIS A 421 0.33 13.53 2.02
C HIS A 421 0.72 12.19 1.36
N ASN A 422 -0.05 11.12 1.58
CA ASN A 422 0.19 9.86 0.89
C ASN A 422 -0.64 9.78 -0.40
N THR A 423 -0.13 9.07 -1.39
CA THR A 423 -0.88 8.62 -2.56
C THR A 423 -1.16 7.13 -2.42
N VAL A 424 -2.44 6.74 -2.41
CA VAL A 424 -2.88 5.34 -2.23
C VAL A 424 -3.78 4.95 -3.40
N TYR A 425 -3.41 3.91 -4.14
CA TYR A 425 -4.19 3.48 -5.31
C TYR A 425 -4.04 1.98 -5.62
N ASN A 426 -4.87 1.47 -6.51
CA ASN A 426 -4.92 0.06 -6.90
C ASN A 426 -5.04 -0.86 -5.67
N SER A 427 -6.03 -0.62 -4.83
CA SER A 427 -6.31 -1.51 -3.69
C SER A 427 -7.53 -2.40 -3.98
N GLY A 428 -7.44 -3.66 -3.60
CA GLY A 428 -8.52 -4.64 -3.81
C GLY A 428 -9.82 -4.25 -3.13
N ARG A 429 -9.76 -3.65 -1.93
CA ARG A 429 -10.93 -3.14 -1.22
C ARG A 429 -10.79 -1.65 -0.88
N SER A 430 -10.22 -1.29 0.24
CA SER A 430 -10.20 0.10 0.69
C SER A 430 -8.83 0.77 0.49
N GLY A 431 -8.82 2.09 0.29
CA GLY A 431 -7.57 2.85 0.21
C GLY A 431 -6.97 3.07 1.59
N ILE A 432 -7.63 3.86 2.43
CA ILE A 432 -7.25 4.10 3.83
C ILE A 432 -8.39 3.64 4.73
N LYS A 433 -8.10 2.66 5.61
CA LYS A 433 -9.08 2.16 6.57
C LYS A 433 -8.72 2.59 7.99
N ALA A 434 -9.61 3.35 8.63
CA ALA A 434 -9.39 3.94 9.94
C ALA A 434 -10.48 3.51 10.93
N SER A 435 -10.25 2.44 11.66
CA SER A 435 -11.20 1.92 12.66
C SER A 435 -10.73 2.24 14.09
N VAL A 436 -10.29 3.51 14.34
CA VAL A 436 -9.68 3.93 15.61
C VAL A 436 -9.96 5.39 15.93
N ALA A 437 -9.84 5.74 17.21
CA ALA A 437 -10.06 7.10 17.70
C ALA A 437 -8.86 8.04 17.48
N GLY A 438 -9.13 9.33 17.33
CA GLY A 438 -8.13 10.40 17.33
C GLY A 438 -7.20 10.44 16.12
N SER A 439 -7.48 9.67 15.06
CA SER A 439 -6.65 9.67 13.84
C SER A 439 -6.80 10.98 13.06
N VAL A 440 -5.72 11.41 12.41
CA VAL A 440 -5.67 12.58 11.53
C VAL A 440 -5.31 12.11 10.13
N ILE A 441 -6.30 12.11 9.21
CA ILE A 441 -6.17 11.66 7.82
C ILE A 441 -6.33 12.87 6.91
N THR A 442 -5.22 13.44 6.44
CA THR A 442 -5.26 14.73 5.76
C THR A 442 -4.33 14.79 4.55
N TYR A 443 -4.75 15.56 3.54
CA TYR A 443 -3.95 15.82 2.33
C TYR A 443 -3.51 14.55 1.58
N ASN A 444 -4.25 13.44 1.70
CA ASN A 444 -3.96 12.24 0.93
C ASN A 444 -4.69 12.27 -0.41
N VAL A 445 -4.09 11.61 -1.39
CA VAL A 445 -4.69 11.31 -2.69
C VAL A 445 -5.03 9.83 -2.71
N VAL A 446 -6.32 9.49 -2.86
CA VAL A 446 -6.79 8.11 -2.85
C VAL A 446 -7.64 7.84 -4.09
N HIS A 447 -7.28 6.83 -4.89
CA HIS A 447 -8.00 6.55 -6.13
C HIS A 447 -7.86 5.09 -6.58
N ASP A 448 -8.72 4.67 -7.53
CA ASP A 448 -8.67 3.34 -8.14
C ASP A 448 -8.62 2.22 -7.07
N VAL A 449 -9.59 2.22 -6.15
CA VAL A 449 -9.74 1.18 -5.11
C VAL A 449 -11.04 0.41 -5.30
N GLY A 450 -11.19 -0.74 -4.62
CA GLY A 450 -12.32 -1.64 -4.81
C GLY A 450 -12.17 -2.53 -6.03
N LEU A 451 -10.95 -2.88 -6.41
CA LEU A 451 -10.67 -3.63 -7.63
C LEU A 451 -11.09 -5.11 -7.53
N GLN A 452 -11.20 -5.66 -6.30
CA GLN A 452 -11.54 -7.07 -6.05
C GLN A 452 -12.91 -7.26 -5.40
N THR A 453 -13.50 -6.21 -4.84
CA THR A 453 -14.71 -6.30 -4.02
C THR A 453 -15.73 -5.23 -4.38
N THR A 454 -16.95 -5.40 -3.92
CA THR A 454 -17.99 -4.37 -3.97
C THR A 454 -18.01 -3.56 -2.68
N GLU A 455 -18.59 -2.36 -2.71
CA GLU A 455 -18.79 -1.51 -1.53
C GLU A 455 -17.47 -1.11 -0.78
N PRO A 456 -16.41 -0.75 -1.50
CA PRO A 456 -15.21 -0.19 -0.88
C PRO A 456 -15.44 1.25 -0.44
N GLY A 457 -14.53 1.75 0.39
CA GLY A 457 -14.34 3.18 0.63
C GLY A 457 -12.94 3.62 0.23
N GLY A 458 -12.80 4.74 -0.48
CA GLY A 458 -11.50 5.37 -0.65
C GLY A 458 -10.89 5.65 0.72
N ILE A 459 -11.66 6.30 1.60
CA ILE A 459 -11.39 6.37 3.05
C ILE A 459 -12.56 5.70 3.76
N TYR A 460 -12.28 4.67 4.54
CA TYR A 460 -13.29 3.77 5.12
C TYR A 460 -13.15 3.65 6.64
N THR A 461 -14.28 3.64 7.33
CA THR A 461 -14.36 3.34 8.77
C THR A 461 -15.64 2.56 9.06
N VAL A 462 -15.60 1.66 10.05
CA VAL A 462 -16.73 0.83 10.42
C VAL A 462 -16.79 0.65 11.94
N GLN A 463 -18.01 0.74 12.52
CA GLN A 463 -18.31 0.49 13.95
C GLN A 463 -17.33 1.22 14.90
N THR A 464 -16.98 2.46 14.57
CA THR A 464 -15.90 3.18 15.23
C THR A 464 -16.40 4.47 15.88
N ASN A 465 -16.04 4.67 17.15
CA ASN A 465 -16.08 6.00 17.74
C ASN A 465 -14.76 6.70 17.42
N GLY A 466 -14.81 7.68 16.51
CA GLY A 466 -13.65 8.44 16.06
C GLY A 466 -13.01 9.29 17.16
N GLY A 467 -13.75 9.64 18.25
CA GLY A 467 -13.19 10.44 19.34
C GLY A 467 -12.56 11.76 18.87
N GLY A 468 -13.16 12.41 17.88
CA GLY A 468 -12.63 13.61 17.23
C GLY A 468 -11.69 13.37 16.07
N ALA A 469 -11.56 12.13 15.59
CA ALA A 469 -10.77 11.82 14.39
C ALA A 469 -11.12 12.74 13.23
N THR A 470 -10.12 13.17 12.49
CA THR A 470 -10.27 14.14 11.40
C THR A 470 -9.95 13.49 10.06
N ILE A 471 -10.86 13.64 9.09
CA ILE A 471 -10.68 13.27 7.68
C ILE A 471 -10.84 14.57 6.89
N ALA A 472 -9.72 15.19 6.46
CA ALA A 472 -9.79 16.52 5.89
C ALA A 472 -8.78 16.77 4.76
N TYR A 473 -9.17 17.63 3.82
CA TYR A 473 -8.32 18.04 2.70
C TYR A 473 -7.80 16.89 1.84
N ASN A 474 -8.51 15.74 1.82
CA ASN A 474 -8.15 14.61 0.97
C ASN A 474 -8.81 14.75 -0.40
N GLN A 475 -8.14 14.21 -1.43
CA GLN A 475 -8.65 14.02 -2.77
C GLN A 475 -8.97 12.54 -2.98
N VAL A 476 -10.23 12.22 -3.30
CA VAL A 476 -10.67 10.83 -3.46
C VAL A 476 -11.44 10.69 -4.75
N TYR A 477 -11.02 9.79 -5.65
CA TYR A 477 -11.63 9.69 -6.97
C TYR A 477 -11.44 8.32 -7.65
N ASN A 478 -12.13 8.12 -8.80
CA ASN A 478 -12.06 6.92 -9.64
C ASN A 478 -12.38 5.64 -8.85
N ILE A 479 -13.54 5.59 -8.16
CA ILE A 479 -13.94 4.41 -7.41
C ILE A 479 -15.29 3.92 -7.93
N HIS A 480 -15.27 2.87 -8.72
CA HIS A 480 -16.44 2.29 -9.38
C HIS A 480 -16.46 0.79 -9.17
N THR A 481 -17.53 0.29 -8.56
CA THR A 481 -17.74 -1.14 -8.36
C THR A 481 -19.17 -1.52 -8.71
N GLY A 482 -19.39 -2.77 -9.03
CA GLY A 482 -20.72 -3.32 -9.13
C GLY A 482 -21.43 -3.34 -7.76
N GLY A 483 -22.66 -3.82 -7.73
CA GLY A 483 -23.41 -4.05 -6.49
C GLY A 483 -23.72 -2.76 -5.73
N TYR A 484 -23.16 -2.62 -4.53
CA TYR A 484 -23.43 -1.46 -3.66
C TYR A 484 -22.64 -0.19 -4.01
N GLY A 485 -21.79 -0.25 -5.03
CA GLY A 485 -21.05 0.89 -5.59
C GLY A 485 -19.85 1.34 -4.76
N GLY A 486 -18.88 1.92 -5.47
CA GLY A 486 -17.68 2.49 -4.89
C GLY A 486 -17.97 3.82 -4.18
N THR A 487 -17.39 4.01 -3.01
CA THR A 487 -17.64 5.19 -2.16
C THR A 487 -16.35 5.98 -1.95
N GLY A 488 -16.41 7.30 -2.09
CA GLY A 488 -15.27 8.15 -1.79
C GLY A 488 -14.91 8.11 -0.32
N ILE A 489 -15.79 8.60 0.57
CA ILE A 489 -15.62 8.55 2.03
C ILE A 489 -16.79 7.77 2.64
N PHE A 490 -16.49 6.70 3.38
CA PHE A 490 -17.49 5.81 3.89
C PHE A 490 -17.42 5.68 5.42
N LEU A 491 -18.37 6.31 6.12
CA LEU A 491 -18.62 6.09 7.54
C LEU A 491 -19.66 4.95 7.66
N ASP A 492 -19.14 3.72 7.77
CA ASP A 492 -19.98 2.53 7.77
C ASP A 492 -20.42 2.14 9.20
N ASN A 493 -21.58 1.54 9.28
CA ASN A 493 -22.19 0.90 10.46
C ASN A 493 -21.77 1.48 11.82
N ASN A 494 -22.54 2.46 12.34
CA ASN A 494 -22.35 3.04 13.67
C ASN A 494 -21.03 3.83 13.85
N SER A 495 -20.44 4.36 12.79
CA SER A 495 -19.27 5.23 12.88
C SER A 495 -19.69 6.63 13.37
N SER A 496 -19.09 7.08 14.47
CA SER A 496 -19.50 8.31 15.17
C SER A 496 -18.28 9.15 15.59
N GLY A 497 -18.50 10.45 15.86
CA GLY A 497 -17.48 11.34 16.40
C GLY A 497 -16.35 11.71 15.44
N PHE A 498 -16.59 11.69 14.13
CA PHE A 498 -15.65 12.09 13.09
C PHE A 498 -15.87 13.53 12.65
N ASN A 499 -14.77 14.24 12.33
CA ASN A 499 -14.76 15.52 11.64
C ASN A 499 -14.33 15.32 10.19
N VAL A 500 -15.28 15.32 9.25
CA VAL A 500 -15.06 15.13 7.82
C VAL A 500 -15.21 16.48 7.12
N ASN A 501 -14.10 17.09 6.71
CA ASN A 501 -14.19 18.44 6.17
C ASN A 501 -13.16 18.76 5.07
N HIS A 502 -13.51 19.70 4.19
CA HIS A 502 -12.66 20.19 3.11
C HIS A 502 -12.12 19.09 2.18
N ASN A 503 -12.80 17.93 2.11
CA ASN A 503 -12.42 16.89 1.18
C ASN A 503 -13.02 17.14 -0.20
N GLN A 504 -12.35 16.68 -1.23
CA GLN A 504 -12.81 16.69 -2.61
C GLN A 504 -12.99 15.26 -3.09
N VAL A 505 -14.20 14.94 -3.52
CA VAL A 505 -14.54 13.61 -4.01
C VAL A 505 -15.20 13.73 -5.37
N TRP A 506 -14.68 12.99 -6.35
CA TRP A 506 -15.26 13.01 -7.71
C TRP A 506 -15.03 11.68 -8.45
N ASN A 507 -15.83 11.47 -9.49
CA ASN A 507 -15.79 10.25 -10.30
C ASN A 507 -15.82 8.97 -9.45
N VAL A 508 -16.84 8.88 -8.60
CA VAL A 508 -17.11 7.75 -7.71
C VAL A 508 -18.61 7.42 -7.82
N ASP A 509 -19.01 6.22 -7.44
CA ASP A 509 -20.45 5.89 -7.46
C ASP A 509 -21.21 6.68 -6.39
N TYR A 510 -20.65 6.79 -5.18
CA TYR A 510 -21.15 7.57 -4.06
C TYR A 510 -20.07 8.50 -3.51
N GLY A 511 -20.34 9.80 -3.40
CA GLY A 511 -19.38 10.75 -2.87
C GLY A 511 -19.05 10.46 -1.41
N MET A 512 -20.09 10.34 -0.59
CA MET A 512 -20.00 9.92 0.81
C MET A 512 -21.18 8.99 1.14
N LYS A 513 -20.91 7.91 1.87
CA LYS A 513 -21.92 7.06 2.50
C LYS A 513 -21.85 7.13 4.01
N MET A 514 -23.01 7.05 4.65
CA MET A 514 -23.15 6.92 6.10
C MET A 514 -24.21 5.85 6.38
N ASN A 515 -23.83 4.72 6.95
CA ASN A 515 -24.72 3.60 7.19
C ASN A 515 -25.19 3.51 8.64
N TYR A 516 -26.44 3.16 8.84
CA TYR A 516 -27.10 2.99 10.14
C TYR A 516 -26.91 4.21 11.07
N THR A 517 -26.59 3.98 12.33
CA THR A 517 -26.47 5.04 13.33
C THR A 517 -25.10 5.73 13.26
N CYS A 518 -25.05 6.92 12.69
CA CYS A 518 -23.82 7.72 12.55
C CYS A 518 -23.96 9.03 13.35
N ASN A 519 -23.79 8.95 14.67
CA ASN A 519 -24.04 10.06 15.59
C ASN A 519 -22.82 10.97 15.78
N ASN A 520 -23.07 12.22 16.14
CA ASN A 520 -22.03 13.18 16.55
C ASN A 520 -20.90 13.39 15.52
N ASN A 521 -21.20 13.21 14.23
CA ASN A 521 -20.25 13.51 13.16
C ASN A 521 -20.40 14.98 12.73
N VAL A 522 -19.32 15.58 12.29
CA VAL A 522 -19.33 16.89 11.61
C VAL A 522 -18.89 16.67 10.17
N VAL A 523 -19.76 16.92 9.22
CA VAL A 523 -19.51 16.84 7.77
C VAL A 523 -19.65 18.25 7.20
N ALA A 524 -18.55 18.92 6.93
CA ALA A 524 -18.61 20.33 6.56
C ALA A 524 -17.58 20.72 5.49
N TYR A 525 -17.93 21.67 4.65
CA TYR A 525 -17.04 22.24 3.63
C TYR A 525 -16.47 21.21 2.63
N ASN A 526 -17.09 20.04 2.44
CA ASN A 526 -16.67 19.09 1.43
C ASN A 526 -17.30 19.43 0.07
N THR A 527 -16.57 19.13 -1.00
CA THR A 527 -17.10 19.13 -2.37
C THR A 527 -17.27 17.69 -2.83
N LEU A 528 -18.52 17.25 -2.99
CA LEU A 528 -18.86 15.87 -3.33
C LEU A 528 -19.55 15.81 -4.69
N ASN A 529 -18.85 15.21 -5.68
CA ASN A 529 -19.35 14.91 -7.01
C ASN A 529 -19.30 13.40 -7.24
N ALA A 530 -20.42 12.78 -7.59
CA ALA A 530 -20.54 11.34 -7.73
C ALA A 530 -21.42 10.99 -8.93
N ILE A 531 -21.45 9.73 -9.33
CA ILE A 531 -22.34 9.27 -10.40
C ILE A 531 -23.78 9.21 -9.87
N THR A 532 -24.00 8.59 -8.72
CA THR A 532 -25.32 8.32 -8.17
C THR A 532 -25.75 9.38 -7.14
N TYR A 533 -25.04 9.46 -6.02
CA TYR A 533 -25.36 10.40 -4.93
C TYR A 533 -24.10 11.05 -4.37
N ALA A 534 -24.15 12.36 -4.20
CA ALA A 534 -23.08 13.10 -3.53
C ALA A 534 -22.96 12.67 -2.06
N LEU A 535 -24.10 12.49 -1.38
CA LEU A 535 -24.18 11.93 -0.04
C LEU A 535 -25.35 10.95 0.03
N TYR A 536 -25.11 9.74 0.48
CA TYR A 536 -26.11 8.71 0.66
C TYR A 536 -26.16 8.23 2.11
N THR A 537 -27.37 8.01 2.59
CA THR A 537 -27.63 7.58 3.95
C THR A 537 -28.55 6.38 3.95
N ASN A 538 -28.24 5.45 4.85
CA ASN A 538 -29.17 4.36 5.12
C ASN A 538 -30.27 4.88 6.06
N LEU A 539 -31.53 4.85 5.62
CA LEU A 539 -32.68 5.35 6.36
C LEU A 539 -33.05 4.55 7.64
N LEU A 540 -32.34 3.46 7.92
CA LEU A 540 -32.62 2.56 9.06
C LEU A 540 -31.97 3.01 10.37
N GLY A 541 -31.16 4.07 10.37
CA GLY A 541 -30.45 4.58 11.55
C GLY A 541 -30.97 5.92 12.05
N ASN A 542 -30.26 6.47 13.02
CA ASN A 542 -30.42 7.87 13.43
C ASN A 542 -29.03 8.58 13.41
N TRP A 543 -29.07 9.92 13.41
CA TRP A 543 -27.88 10.74 13.29
C TRP A 543 -27.87 11.86 14.31
N ASN A 544 -28.23 11.53 15.53
CA ASN A 544 -28.29 12.48 16.63
C ASN A 544 -26.96 13.18 16.83
N GLY A 545 -27.00 14.52 16.91
CA GLY A 545 -25.80 15.35 17.03
C GLY A 545 -24.91 15.44 15.79
N THR A 546 -25.24 14.75 14.70
CA THR A 546 -24.51 14.88 13.42
C THR A 546 -24.90 16.19 12.74
N LYS A 547 -23.88 16.91 12.25
CA LYS A 547 -24.02 18.20 11.55
C LYS A 547 -23.49 18.06 10.13
N ILE A 548 -24.29 18.45 9.13
CA ILE A 548 -23.96 18.41 7.70
C ILE A 548 -24.14 19.83 7.18
N THR A 549 -23.06 20.60 7.11
CA THR A 549 -23.15 22.04 6.86
C THR A 549 -22.10 22.54 5.88
N ASN A 550 -22.46 23.55 5.08
CA ASN A 550 -21.54 24.23 4.17
C ASN A 550 -20.85 23.33 3.15
N ASN A 551 -21.44 22.18 2.78
CA ASN A 551 -20.91 21.31 1.74
C ASN A 551 -21.43 21.74 0.36
N VAL A 552 -20.69 21.42 -0.67
CA VAL A 552 -21.11 21.53 -2.07
C VAL A 552 -21.45 20.13 -2.60
N PHE A 553 -22.72 19.90 -2.88
CA PHE A 553 -23.23 18.66 -3.45
C PHE A 553 -23.52 18.85 -4.95
N LEU A 554 -22.76 18.18 -5.81
CA LEU A 554 -22.92 18.25 -7.25
C LEU A 554 -23.82 17.12 -7.81
N LYS A 555 -24.41 16.33 -6.93
CA LYS A 555 -25.44 15.31 -7.18
C LYS A 555 -26.42 15.26 -6.00
N PRO A 556 -27.55 14.56 -6.13
CA PRO A 556 -28.50 14.44 -5.04
C PRO A 556 -27.86 13.97 -3.72
N ALA A 557 -28.35 14.50 -2.61
CA ALA A 557 -27.97 14.10 -1.27
C ALA A 557 -29.22 13.68 -0.49
N TYR A 558 -29.13 12.52 0.21
CA TYR A 558 -30.18 12.00 1.07
C TYR A 558 -29.75 12.09 2.52
N PHE A 559 -30.67 12.48 3.38
CA PHE A 559 -30.41 12.71 4.80
C PHE A 559 -31.34 11.87 5.67
N THR A 560 -30.77 11.24 6.70
CA THR A 560 -31.54 10.53 7.73
C THR A 560 -32.04 11.51 8.80
N PRO A 561 -33.23 11.29 9.41
CA PRO A 561 -33.71 12.09 10.53
C PRO A 561 -32.72 12.17 11.69
N GLY A 562 -32.67 13.31 12.39
CA GLY A 562 -31.81 13.56 13.53
C GLY A 562 -30.53 14.33 13.22
N ALA A 563 -30.14 14.46 11.96
CA ALA A 563 -29.03 15.35 11.57
C ALA A 563 -29.46 16.82 11.48
N THR A 564 -28.56 17.72 11.85
CA THR A 564 -28.70 19.15 11.53
C THR A 564 -28.11 19.39 10.15
N VAL A 565 -28.96 19.77 9.18
CA VAL A 565 -28.57 20.05 7.79
C VAL A 565 -28.79 21.53 7.50
N ALA A 566 -27.71 22.27 7.19
CA ALA A 566 -27.80 23.72 6.95
C ALA A 566 -26.70 24.21 6.00
N SER A 567 -27.00 25.28 5.28
CA SER A 567 -26.04 26.04 4.46
C SER A 567 -25.30 25.23 3.40
N ASN A 568 -25.84 24.10 2.96
CA ASN A 568 -25.25 23.31 1.88
C ASN A 568 -25.66 23.89 0.53
N VAL A 569 -24.75 23.86 -0.44
CA VAL A 569 -25.00 24.30 -1.82
C VAL A 569 -25.31 23.07 -2.68
N TYR A 570 -26.36 23.15 -3.47
CA TYR A 570 -26.78 22.07 -4.38
C TYR A 570 -26.71 22.59 -5.82
N SER A 571 -25.96 21.90 -6.68
CA SER A 571 -25.92 22.20 -8.11
C SER A 571 -26.84 21.25 -8.86
N SER A 572 -27.80 21.80 -9.59
CA SER A 572 -28.69 21.05 -10.47
C SER A 572 -28.13 20.88 -11.90
N SER A 573 -27.05 21.58 -12.24
CA SER A 573 -26.46 21.55 -13.56
C SER A 573 -25.23 20.63 -13.58
N ASN A 574 -25.45 19.41 -14.01
CA ASN A 574 -24.33 18.53 -14.31
C ASN A 574 -24.37 18.14 -15.80
N THR A 575 -23.77 18.95 -16.63
CA THR A 575 -23.28 18.52 -17.92
C THR A 575 -21.78 18.23 -17.72
N GLY A 576 -21.52 16.96 -17.26
CA GLY A 576 -20.24 16.54 -16.79
C GLY A 576 -19.16 16.57 -17.84
N SER A 577 -18.11 17.16 -17.59
CA SER A 577 -16.77 16.66 -17.77
C SER A 577 -16.10 16.84 -16.40
N ALA A 578 -15.46 15.81 -15.88
CA ALA A 578 -14.58 15.95 -14.74
C ALA A 578 -13.40 16.83 -15.16
N GLY A 579 -13.66 18.12 -15.34
CA GLY A 579 -12.66 19.14 -15.37
C GLY A 579 -12.21 19.33 -13.93
N ALA A 580 -10.93 19.48 -13.70
CA ALA A 580 -10.37 19.93 -12.46
C ALA A 580 -11.22 21.10 -11.94
N GLY A 581 -12.11 20.84 -10.97
CA GLY A 581 -12.95 21.85 -10.39
C GLY A 581 -12.05 22.93 -9.83
N ASP A 582 -12.44 24.16 -10.04
CA ASP A 582 -11.77 25.34 -9.47
C ASP A 582 -11.64 25.14 -7.95
N PHE A 583 -10.44 24.80 -7.51
CA PHE A 583 -10.11 24.59 -6.10
C PHE A 583 -10.18 25.87 -5.24
N SER A 584 -10.48 27.01 -5.85
CA SER A 584 -10.58 28.30 -5.19
C SER A 584 -11.91 28.57 -4.49
N ALA A 585 -13.00 27.86 -4.84
CA ALA A 585 -14.34 28.20 -4.35
C ALA A 585 -14.65 27.71 -2.93
N GLY A 586 -13.83 26.82 -2.33
CA GLY A 586 -13.99 26.34 -0.95
C GLY A 586 -13.08 27.03 0.07
N ALA A 587 -12.16 27.88 -0.35
CA ALA A 587 -11.09 28.40 0.49
C ALA A 587 -11.35 29.80 1.09
N SER A 588 -12.52 30.40 0.92
CA SER A 588 -12.80 31.72 1.46
C SER A 588 -13.44 31.65 2.86
N GLY A 589 -12.61 31.72 3.89
CA GLY A 589 -13.10 32.17 5.17
C GLY A 589 -12.62 31.50 6.45
N VAL A 590 -11.35 31.19 6.64
CA VAL A 590 -10.70 31.24 7.98
C VAL A 590 -9.20 31.51 7.79
N PRO A 591 -8.60 32.51 8.43
CA PRO A 591 -7.15 32.68 8.42
C PRO A 591 -6.52 31.55 9.25
N VAL A 592 -5.83 30.62 8.61
CA VAL A 592 -4.97 29.68 9.33
C VAL A 592 -3.75 30.45 9.80
N THR A 593 -3.74 30.80 11.08
CA THR A 593 -2.55 31.33 11.77
C THR A 593 -1.71 30.16 12.32
N THR A 594 -1.17 29.37 11.44
CA THR A 594 0.05 28.60 11.66
C THR A 594 0.86 28.67 10.36
N PRO A 595 2.16 29.00 10.42
CA PRO A 595 2.97 29.01 9.23
C PRO A 595 2.93 27.59 8.61
N PRO A 596 2.80 27.47 7.28
CA PRO A 596 2.97 26.17 6.65
C PRO A 596 4.41 25.73 6.99
N VAL A 597 4.52 24.60 7.69
CA VAL A 597 5.77 23.85 7.67
C VAL A 597 5.96 23.46 6.21
N THR A 598 6.84 24.16 5.52
CA THR A 598 7.29 23.76 4.19
C THR A 598 7.77 22.33 4.33
N PRO A 599 7.16 21.34 3.62
CA PRO A 599 7.73 20.00 3.57
C PRO A 599 9.18 20.15 3.07
N PRO A 600 10.13 19.37 3.58
CA PRO A 600 11.42 19.32 2.95
C PRO A 600 11.19 19.03 1.46
N PRO A 601 11.90 19.69 0.54
CA PRO A 601 11.65 19.56 -0.87
C PRO A 601 11.73 18.08 -1.23
N VAL A 602 10.63 17.51 -1.71
CA VAL A 602 10.62 16.22 -2.36
C VAL A 602 11.61 16.37 -3.50
N THR A 603 12.72 15.69 -3.45
CA THR A 603 13.67 15.70 -4.57
C THR A 603 12.98 14.97 -5.71
N ALA A 604 12.50 15.72 -6.69
CA ALA A 604 11.93 15.15 -7.90
C ALA A 604 12.93 14.13 -8.49
N PRO A 605 12.47 12.97 -8.97
CA PRO A 605 13.34 11.94 -9.51
C PRO A 605 14.23 12.54 -10.60
N SER A 606 15.47 12.08 -10.67
CA SER A 606 16.43 12.56 -11.67
C SER A 606 15.95 12.21 -13.07
N ALA A 607 15.85 13.21 -13.93
CA ALA A 607 15.52 13.02 -15.34
C ALA A 607 16.59 12.21 -16.09
N LYS A 608 17.80 12.07 -15.53
CA LYS A 608 18.93 11.33 -16.13
C LYS A 608 18.88 9.82 -15.85
N THR A 609 17.93 9.36 -15.05
CA THR A 609 17.64 7.92 -14.87
C THR A 609 16.61 7.46 -15.89
N VAL A 610 16.55 6.16 -16.16
CA VAL A 610 15.48 5.59 -16.99
C VAL A 610 14.17 5.63 -16.19
N ILE A 611 13.17 6.30 -16.74
CA ILE A 611 11.85 6.48 -16.14
C ILE A 611 10.85 5.64 -16.94
N ARG A 612 10.03 4.85 -16.29
CA ARG A 612 8.94 4.14 -16.96
C ARG A 612 7.81 5.12 -17.26
N ALA A 613 7.20 4.99 -18.44
CA ALA A 613 6.11 5.89 -18.85
C ALA A 613 4.89 5.80 -17.93
N VAL A 614 4.69 4.66 -17.27
CA VAL A 614 3.61 4.46 -16.26
C VAL A 614 3.83 5.26 -14.97
N ASN A 615 5.02 5.80 -14.73
CA ASN A 615 5.34 6.64 -13.56
C ASN A 615 5.00 8.12 -13.79
N TYR A 616 4.00 8.39 -14.63
CA TYR A 616 3.50 9.75 -14.84
C TYR A 616 2.84 10.32 -13.58
N THR A 617 2.87 11.63 -13.41
CA THR A 617 2.18 12.31 -12.29
C THR A 617 0.76 12.76 -12.64
N ALA A 618 0.46 12.89 -13.93
CA ALA A 618 -0.89 13.11 -14.46
C ALA A 618 -0.94 12.74 -15.96
N LYS A 619 -2.12 12.46 -16.47
CA LYS A 619 -2.34 12.11 -17.89
C LYS A 619 -3.66 12.64 -18.43
N SER A 620 -3.79 12.67 -19.75
CA SER A 620 -5.04 12.83 -20.47
C SER A 620 -5.11 11.84 -21.63
N GLY A 621 -6.21 11.12 -21.78
CA GLY A 621 -6.55 10.25 -22.89
C GLY A 621 -5.85 8.90 -22.94
N MET A 622 -4.62 8.78 -22.48
CA MET A 622 -3.81 7.57 -22.58
C MET A 622 -4.20 6.51 -21.55
N GLN A 623 -3.96 5.24 -21.89
CA GLN A 623 -4.19 4.07 -21.04
C GLN A 623 -2.92 3.21 -20.99
N GLY A 624 -2.85 2.23 -20.07
CA GLY A 624 -1.83 1.19 -20.11
C GLY A 624 -1.93 0.41 -21.45
N ASP A 625 -0.80 0.06 -22.01
CA ASP A 625 -0.73 -0.59 -23.33
C ASP A 625 -0.92 -2.12 -23.29
N ASN A 626 -1.38 -2.65 -22.18
CA ASN A 626 -1.49 -4.09 -21.87
C ASN A 626 -0.14 -4.85 -21.82
N PHE A 627 1.00 -4.12 -21.85
CA PHE A 627 2.34 -4.70 -21.75
C PHE A 627 3.10 -4.09 -20.56
N THR A 628 3.86 -3.01 -20.78
CA THR A 628 4.66 -2.40 -19.70
C THR A 628 4.74 -0.88 -19.84
N GLY A 629 4.00 -0.31 -20.78
CA GLY A 629 4.05 1.10 -21.13
C GLY A 629 2.67 1.78 -21.10
N MET A 630 2.63 2.98 -21.65
CA MET A 630 1.42 3.75 -21.89
C MET A 630 1.08 3.75 -23.37
N GLY A 631 -0.17 3.50 -23.71
CA GLY A 631 -0.63 3.37 -25.07
C GLY A 631 -1.99 4.03 -25.30
N TYR A 632 -2.61 3.68 -26.43
CA TYR A 632 -3.87 4.26 -26.89
C TYR A 632 -3.82 5.78 -26.99
N ALA A 633 -2.62 6.34 -27.28
CA ALA A 633 -2.44 7.77 -27.44
C ALA A 633 -3.08 8.26 -28.73
N TYR A 634 -3.95 9.27 -28.63
CA TYR A 634 -4.53 10.01 -29.74
C TYR A 634 -3.92 11.41 -29.83
N ASP A 635 -4.25 12.14 -30.89
CA ASP A 635 -3.78 13.52 -31.05
C ASP A 635 -4.24 14.38 -29.87
N THR A 636 -3.31 15.11 -29.27
CA THR A 636 -3.47 15.94 -28.06
C THR A 636 -3.46 15.23 -26.70
N ASP A 637 -3.41 13.91 -26.65
CA ASP A 637 -3.21 13.19 -25.38
C ASP A 637 -1.83 13.49 -24.80
N TRP A 638 -1.70 13.38 -23.46
CA TRP A 638 -0.45 13.72 -22.82
C TRP A 638 -0.20 12.95 -21.52
N LEU A 639 1.09 12.84 -21.16
CA LEU A 639 1.59 12.37 -19.85
C LEU A 639 2.38 13.50 -19.18
N LYS A 640 2.16 13.73 -17.90
CA LYS A 640 2.90 14.70 -17.08
C LYS A 640 3.94 13.99 -16.22
N PHE A 641 5.11 14.58 -16.09
CA PHE A 641 6.16 14.18 -15.15
C PHE A 641 6.72 15.41 -14.44
N THR A 642 7.00 15.27 -13.13
CA THR A 642 7.79 16.26 -12.37
C THR A 642 9.19 15.70 -12.18
N LEU A 643 10.19 16.28 -12.84
CA LEU A 643 11.54 15.72 -12.90
C LEU A 643 12.61 16.75 -12.54
N ASN A 644 13.73 16.26 -11.98
CA ASN A 644 14.91 17.07 -11.72
C ASN A 644 15.95 16.90 -12.85
N PHE A 645 16.15 17.96 -13.62
CA PHE A 645 17.06 18.02 -14.75
C PHE A 645 18.48 18.48 -14.36
N GLY A 646 18.71 18.80 -13.07
CA GLY A 646 20.00 19.27 -12.56
C GLY A 646 20.48 20.53 -13.27
N THR A 647 21.74 20.54 -13.71
CA THR A 647 22.33 21.68 -14.46
C THR A 647 21.82 21.81 -15.90
N GLY A 648 20.99 20.87 -16.35
CA GLY A 648 20.37 20.86 -17.65
C GLY A 648 20.63 19.57 -18.43
N VAL A 649 19.80 19.38 -19.47
CA VAL A 649 19.86 18.25 -20.41
C VAL A 649 19.66 18.77 -21.83
N THR A 650 20.17 18.03 -22.80
CA THR A 650 20.11 18.39 -24.22
C THR A 650 19.46 17.34 -25.09
N LYS A 651 19.18 16.15 -24.54
CA LYS A 651 18.58 15.02 -25.27
C LYS A 651 17.42 14.43 -24.50
N PHE A 652 16.39 14.03 -25.22
CA PHE A 652 15.27 13.23 -24.76
C PHE A 652 15.26 11.92 -25.55
N THR A 653 15.30 10.79 -24.87
CA THR A 653 15.24 9.45 -25.46
C THR A 653 14.03 8.73 -24.90
N ALA A 654 13.25 8.08 -25.74
CA ALA A 654 12.11 7.26 -25.32
C ALA A 654 12.04 5.96 -26.11
N ALA A 655 11.67 4.88 -25.42
CA ALA A 655 11.28 3.63 -26.06
C ALA A 655 9.82 3.72 -26.51
N VAL A 656 9.61 3.80 -27.80
CA VAL A 656 8.30 4.02 -28.42
C VAL A 656 7.95 2.93 -29.42
N ALA A 657 6.65 2.62 -29.56
CA ALA A 657 6.12 1.71 -30.55
C ALA A 657 4.96 2.37 -31.29
N GLY A 658 4.87 2.19 -32.61
CA GLY A 658 3.82 2.75 -33.44
C GLY A 658 3.53 1.88 -34.65
N LEU A 659 2.26 1.67 -34.96
CA LEU A 659 1.85 0.91 -36.14
C LEU A 659 1.98 1.75 -37.41
N TYR A 660 1.82 3.07 -37.30
CA TYR A 660 1.77 3.99 -38.41
C TYR A 660 2.87 5.04 -38.34
N ALA A 661 3.31 5.54 -39.48
CA ALA A 661 4.26 6.66 -39.56
C ALA A 661 3.57 8.01 -39.35
N GLY A 662 4.34 9.03 -38.94
CA GLY A 662 3.89 10.42 -38.81
C GLY A 662 3.46 10.80 -37.38
N GLY A 663 3.58 9.91 -36.39
CA GLY A 663 3.42 10.25 -34.99
C GLY A 663 4.64 11.04 -34.47
N ARG A 664 4.40 11.88 -33.45
CA ARG A 664 5.48 12.56 -32.71
C ARG A 664 5.06 12.80 -31.25
N ILE A 665 6.06 12.95 -30.38
CA ILE A 665 5.90 13.31 -28.98
C ILE A 665 6.54 14.68 -28.76
N GLU A 666 5.76 15.67 -28.39
CA GLU A 666 6.22 17.03 -28.07
C GLU A 666 6.48 17.11 -26.55
N VAL A 667 7.65 17.62 -26.16
CA VAL A 667 8.00 17.86 -24.74
C VAL A 667 7.69 19.33 -24.43
N HIS A 668 6.66 19.56 -23.61
CA HIS A 668 6.24 20.91 -23.20
C HIS A 668 6.58 21.14 -21.71
N ILE A 669 6.91 22.38 -21.35
CA ILE A 669 7.26 22.80 -19.98
C ILE A 669 6.05 23.48 -19.35
N GLY A 670 5.68 23.06 -18.14
CA GLY A 670 4.70 23.68 -17.27
C GLY A 670 3.23 23.36 -17.58
N SER A 671 2.88 23.13 -18.85
CA SER A 671 1.52 22.75 -19.27
C SER A 671 1.54 22.02 -20.62
N PRO A 672 0.44 21.31 -21.03
CA PRO A 672 0.36 20.65 -22.33
C PRO A 672 0.48 21.59 -23.53
N THR A 673 0.25 22.87 -23.32
CA THR A 673 0.40 23.96 -24.33
C THR A 673 1.51 24.93 -23.96
N GLY A 674 2.36 24.57 -22.99
CA GLY A 674 3.46 25.39 -22.51
C GLY A 674 4.60 25.50 -23.53
N LYS A 675 5.72 26.07 -23.09
CA LYS A 675 6.91 26.23 -23.96
C LYS A 675 7.38 24.87 -24.47
N LEU A 676 7.52 24.73 -25.77
CA LEU A 676 8.05 23.53 -26.42
C LEU A 676 9.56 23.42 -26.15
N ALA A 677 9.99 22.33 -25.51
CA ALA A 677 11.39 22.02 -25.26
C ALA A 677 12.01 21.19 -26.39
N GLY A 678 11.25 20.34 -27.06
CA GLY A 678 11.70 19.51 -28.16
C GLY A 678 10.61 18.60 -28.71
N THR A 679 10.90 17.92 -29.83
CA THR A 679 9.95 17.02 -30.49
C THR A 679 10.65 15.74 -30.91
N LEU A 680 10.14 14.59 -30.46
CA LEU A 680 10.57 13.25 -30.83
C LEU A 680 9.68 12.73 -31.95
N ALA A 681 10.26 12.41 -33.10
CA ALA A 681 9.54 11.72 -34.17
C ALA A 681 9.35 10.24 -33.81
N VAL A 682 8.16 9.70 -34.02
CA VAL A 682 7.87 8.28 -33.83
C VAL A 682 7.93 7.57 -35.18
N THR A 683 8.89 6.69 -35.38
CA THR A 683 8.96 5.83 -36.57
C THR A 683 8.00 4.66 -36.43
N ALA A 684 7.38 4.23 -37.53
CA ALA A 684 6.57 3.03 -37.52
C ALA A 684 7.43 1.79 -37.18
N THR A 685 7.03 1.05 -36.15
CA THR A 685 7.73 -0.18 -35.72
C THR A 685 6.99 -1.44 -36.16
N GLY A 686 5.84 -1.29 -36.84
CA GLY A 686 5.02 -2.37 -37.39
C GLY A 686 4.08 -3.04 -36.40
N ALA A 687 4.18 -2.71 -35.09
CA ALA A 687 3.29 -3.22 -34.04
C ALA A 687 3.27 -2.26 -32.85
N TRP A 688 2.19 -2.29 -32.05
CA TRP A 688 2.02 -1.46 -30.86
C TRP A 688 2.85 -1.91 -29.65
N ASN A 689 3.47 -3.08 -29.71
CA ASN A 689 4.34 -3.65 -28.68
C ASN A 689 5.80 -3.85 -29.14
N ASN A 690 6.14 -3.44 -30.34
CA ASN A 690 7.52 -3.50 -30.84
C ASN A 690 8.22 -2.17 -30.57
N TYR A 691 8.80 -2.05 -29.37
CA TYR A 691 9.43 -0.82 -28.90
C TYR A 691 10.81 -0.59 -29.52
N LYS A 692 11.05 0.63 -29.96
CA LYS A 692 12.35 1.09 -30.46
C LYS A 692 12.73 2.38 -29.75
N SER A 693 14.01 2.51 -29.39
CA SER A 693 14.52 3.74 -28.80
C SER A 693 14.70 4.81 -29.87
N GLU A 694 14.01 5.94 -29.68
CA GLU A 694 14.15 7.15 -30.50
C GLU A 694 14.69 8.28 -29.64
N THR A 695 15.44 9.20 -30.25
CA THR A 695 16.08 10.32 -29.55
C THR A 695 15.84 11.64 -30.26
N ALA A 696 15.59 12.69 -29.49
CA ALA A 696 15.44 14.05 -29.96
C ALA A 696 16.26 15.05 -29.15
N ALA A 697 16.61 16.17 -29.73
CA ALA A 697 17.19 17.31 -29.02
C ALA A 697 16.11 18.01 -28.20
N VAL A 698 16.48 18.44 -26.97
CA VAL A 698 15.62 19.26 -26.09
C VAL A 698 16.43 20.44 -25.54
N ALA A 699 15.73 21.52 -25.18
CA ALA A 699 16.33 22.71 -24.61
C ALA A 699 15.45 23.34 -23.52
N GLY A 700 16.06 24.08 -22.60
CA GLY A 700 15.35 24.81 -21.55
C GLY A 700 14.92 23.95 -20.35
N LEU A 701 15.41 22.73 -20.25
CA LEU A 701 15.13 21.82 -19.13
C LEU A 701 16.26 21.86 -18.12
N THR A 702 16.04 22.52 -16.96
CA THR A 702 17.00 22.69 -15.87
C THR A 702 16.29 22.69 -14.51
N GLY A 703 16.94 22.24 -13.46
CA GLY A 703 16.35 22.16 -12.12
C GLY A 703 15.14 21.25 -12.06
N VAL A 704 14.24 21.48 -11.12
CA VAL A 704 12.98 20.72 -11.01
C VAL A 704 11.90 21.39 -11.86
N GLN A 705 11.33 20.66 -12.81
CA GLN A 705 10.29 21.16 -13.71
C GLN A 705 9.19 20.12 -13.96
N ASP A 706 7.98 20.62 -14.16
CA ASP A 706 6.88 19.86 -14.73
C ASP A 706 7.05 19.82 -16.26
N ILE A 707 7.06 18.63 -16.83
CA ILE A 707 7.01 18.44 -18.28
C ILE A 707 5.77 17.67 -18.69
N TYR A 708 5.33 17.93 -19.91
CA TYR A 708 4.23 17.22 -20.54
C TYR A 708 4.70 16.61 -21.84
N LEU A 709 4.58 15.29 -21.97
CA LEU A 709 4.77 14.59 -23.24
C LEU A 709 3.43 14.59 -23.98
N VAL A 710 3.30 15.44 -24.98
CA VAL A 710 2.06 15.60 -25.75
C VAL A 710 2.18 14.82 -27.05
N PHE A 711 1.25 13.92 -27.29
CA PHE A 711 1.22 13.05 -28.46
C PHE A 711 0.52 13.76 -29.61
N ARG A 712 1.14 13.73 -30.78
CA ARG A 712 0.62 14.37 -32.01
C ARG A 712 0.71 13.41 -33.19
N GLY A 713 -0.37 13.26 -33.91
CA GLY A 713 -0.36 12.45 -35.12
C GLY A 713 -1.72 12.04 -35.63
N PRO A 714 -1.78 11.39 -36.81
CA PRO A 714 -3.04 10.98 -37.42
C PRO A 714 -3.70 9.83 -36.63
N ARG A 715 -5.02 9.72 -36.73
CA ARG A 715 -5.78 8.55 -36.25
C ARG A 715 -5.44 7.30 -37.07
N PRO A 716 -5.48 6.04 -36.51
CA PRO A 716 -6.21 5.67 -35.32
C PRO A 716 -5.39 5.62 -34.01
N GLY A 717 -4.13 6.04 -33.99
CA GLY A 717 -3.30 6.12 -32.78
C GLY A 717 -1.92 6.70 -33.11
N VAL A 718 -1.29 7.38 -32.16
CA VAL A 718 -0.01 8.07 -32.36
C VAL A 718 1.18 7.18 -32.01
N ALA A 719 1.26 6.74 -30.75
CA ALA A 719 2.35 5.89 -30.26
C ALA A 719 2.01 5.26 -28.90
N ASN A 720 2.66 4.13 -28.61
CA ASN A 720 2.86 3.64 -27.24
C ASN A 720 4.25 4.09 -26.76
N ILE A 721 4.41 4.31 -25.46
CA ILE A 721 5.68 4.69 -24.84
C ILE A 721 5.91 3.81 -23.60
N ASN A 722 7.10 3.21 -23.48
CA ASN A 722 7.47 2.34 -22.37
C ASN A 722 8.37 3.07 -21.36
N THR A 723 9.51 3.56 -21.80
CA THR A 723 10.50 4.24 -20.96
C THR A 723 10.93 5.55 -21.58
N LEU A 724 11.43 6.45 -20.73
CA LEU A 724 11.99 7.73 -21.13
C LEU A 724 13.21 8.08 -20.26
N THR A 725 14.12 8.88 -20.83
CA THR A 725 15.28 9.43 -20.11
C THR A 725 15.71 10.73 -20.78
N PHE A 726 16.37 11.58 -20.02
CA PHE A 726 16.97 12.83 -20.49
C PHE A 726 18.48 12.84 -20.20
N SER A 727 19.29 13.33 -21.12
CA SER A 727 20.74 13.38 -20.97
C SER A 727 21.36 14.68 -21.49
#